data_588128b3da3ce6bc6f883bf1d68f7b77
#
_entry.id   588128b3da3ce6bc6f883bf1d68f7b77
#
_cell.length_a   1.000
_cell.length_b   1.000
_cell.length_c   1.000
_cell.angle_alpha   90.00
_cell.angle_beta   90.00
_cell.angle_gamma   90.00
#
_symmetry.space_group_name_H-M   'P 1'
#
loop_
_entity.id
_entity.type
_entity.pdbx_description
1 polymer ?
#
loop_
_entity_poly.entity_id
_entity_poly.type
_entity_poly.pdbx_seq_one_letter_code
_entity_poly.pdbx_strand_id
1 'polypeptide(L)'
;MPYLSRAVGEDGVAAPLPWLSLNADRRGIPDNTPKPSLTVSDAATHLTRAGLSWSALGESAVVSFAFRATSGPLPLDVSGFARFTATQIQATLLALQAWSDVAGITFVRQDDGGGYSDNAAILFGGYSSGADGAAAFASLPGSTASSSAAGDVWVNSSLSYNAAPTMGGFGQLTLVHEIGHAIGLLHPGDYDAAPGVEITYRAHASYYEDSNQYTVMSYFGETATGAAFGTGRYVSAPMLDDIAAAQRLYGANYQTRTGDTVYGFNSTADRPWFSVTAGGPIPVFAVWDAGGTDTLDFSGISSFQLIDLRQGSFSNVGGFGNVSIAVGAVIENAIAGAGDDQIYGNSSDNRITPGGGRDRIDGGLGADTVVLPGPRSAYTLTWTTTDLFISGPDGTTHVRNVEYLAFSDVTIEVVIERGLIVVGDITDEVAHGTDFSDRLSGSDGDDQIYGHGEHDQIIGGRGDDYIDAGAGNDLIYIDEGDDTIIGGEGTDILDLSGALTGVVLDLQAGLMTGAWSGVDQISSIERIVGSRLNDHITGDLADNYIQAYGGIDVIHGGGGNDEIIGSWMEVGGAEDLLKAESQANGSLATAVSLDQSFDKLPRDGTVSFGQPHATVVATTHGGYEYYAFTTVNSNTDVNFDIDGASFDTVIRVFDANGVELARNDDGTYDRDGGSPRDSYLNFRVATPGVYYLQVSAYSAGSGETVQSVPPPAGESYTLHVTVPGHATQPTYAQGSELFGDDGNDILRGTDAGEMLDGGSGDDVIYAMRGSDVIRGGEGWDTLHLIWDTVSQSRLLMVGEDEYILKGPEGADRISGVEIIRFAGASIDLARMYSQGAFDGRSDGISLSELAARSRDGDAPLVLPAIRDIKSLDPTEDPGPEVLPGETSLPSADPYLDLTAGHEIPPQVWPETPDEHGQAARIHNPFQRDPAADSDRPDLGDRFWAGGERVWDYLE
;
A
#
# COMPACT_ATOMS: atom_id res chain seq x y z
N MET A 1 5.89 -4.71 2.57
CA MET A 1 6.37 -3.81 1.48
C MET A 1 7.43 -4.54 0.67
N PRO A 2 7.26 -4.80 -0.63
CA PRO A 2 8.34 -5.35 -1.43
C PRO A 2 9.42 -4.28 -1.57
N TYR A 3 10.59 -4.55 -1.02
CA TYR A 3 11.79 -3.77 -1.29
C TYR A 3 12.17 -3.97 -2.75
N LEU A 4 11.82 -3.01 -3.60
CA LEU A 4 12.53 -2.83 -4.85
C LEU A 4 13.98 -2.51 -4.47
N SER A 5 14.90 -3.44 -4.72
CA SER A 5 16.34 -3.21 -4.57
C SER A 5 16.69 -1.98 -5.40
N ARG A 6 17.03 -0.91 -4.74
CA ARG A 6 17.50 0.33 -5.35
C ARG A 6 18.76 0.00 -6.11
N ALA A 7 18.73 0.04 -7.43
CA ALA A 7 19.96 0.05 -8.23
C ALA A 7 20.71 1.34 -7.88
N VAL A 8 21.80 1.20 -7.15
CA VAL A 8 22.71 2.30 -6.82
C VAL A 8 23.68 2.43 -7.99
N GLY A 9 23.65 3.56 -8.69
CA GLY A 9 24.68 3.86 -9.70
C GLY A 9 26.08 3.91 -9.10
N GLU A 10 27.10 3.77 -9.93
CA GLU A 10 28.52 3.80 -9.51
C GLU A 10 28.94 5.10 -8.78
N ASP A 11 28.09 6.13 -8.78
CA ASP A 11 28.26 7.43 -8.13
C ASP A 11 27.58 7.53 -6.74
N GLY A 12 26.93 6.47 -6.27
CA GLY A 12 26.26 6.44 -4.97
C GLY A 12 24.96 7.26 -4.91
N VAL A 13 24.52 7.84 -6.01
CA VAL A 13 23.24 8.53 -6.14
C VAL A 13 22.20 7.50 -6.62
N ALA A 14 21.16 7.32 -5.85
CA ALA A 14 20.06 6.47 -6.28
C ALA A 14 19.47 7.03 -7.57
N ALA A 15 19.59 6.26 -8.66
CA ALA A 15 18.86 6.57 -9.87
C ALA A 15 17.37 6.71 -9.50
N PRO A 16 16.65 7.71 -10.04
CA PRO A 16 15.19 7.71 -9.89
C PRO A 16 14.69 6.39 -10.45
N LEU A 17 13.96 5.64 -9.62
CA LEU A 17 13.31 4.40 -10.08
C LEU A 17 12.50 4.74 -11.34
N PRO A 18 12.64 3.99 -12.42
CA PRO A 18 11.71 4.14 -13.52
C PRO A 18 10.30 3.95 -12.94
N TRP A 19 9.41 4.85 -13.28
CA TRP A 19 8.00 4.80 -12.88
C TRP A 19 7.44 3.45 -13.34
N LEU A 20 7.24 2.53 -12.43
CA LEU A 20 6.64 1.24 -12.73
C LEU A 20 5.13 1.44 -12.76
N SER A 21 4.48 0.96 -13.82
CA SER A 21 3.02 0.85 -13.82
C SER A 21 2.59 -0.02 -12.63
N LEU A 22 1.57 0.45 -11.92
CA LEU A 22 1.01 -0.28 -10.79
C LEU A 22 -0.06 -1.25 -11.31
N ASN A 23 0.08 -2.50 -10.94
CA ASN A 23 -0.96 -3.52 -11.10
C ASN A 23 -1.98 -3.38 -9.98
N ALA A 24 -3.14 -4.03 -10.10
CA ALA A 24 -4.22 -3.89 -9.14
C ALA A 24 -3.81 -4.25 -7.71
N ASP A 25 -3.02 -5.30 -7.56
CA ASP A 25 -2.45 -5.78 -6.29
C ASP A 25 -1.51 -4.79 -5.58
N ARG A 26 -1.08 -3.74 -6.29
CA ARG A 26 -0.18 -2.69 -5.75
C ARG A 26 -0.84 -1.32 -5.66
N ARG A 27 -2.05 -1.19 -6.14
CA ARG A 27 -2.80 0.07 -6.13
C ARG A 27 -3.42 0.30 -4.75
N GLY A 28 -3.48 1.57 -4.35
CA GLY A 28 -4.03 1.96 -3.06
C GLY A 28 -3.08 1.75 -1.88
N ILE A 29 -1.96 1.05 -2.06
CA ILE A 29 -0.95 0.86 -1.02
C ILE A 29 -0.08 2.12 -0.95
N PRO A 30 0.15 2.72 0.24
CA PRO A 30 1.10 3.80 0.40
C PRO A 30 2.51 3.32 0.04
N ASP A 31 2.98 3.69 -1.13
CA ASP A 31 4.32 3.35 -1.59
C ASP A 31 5.15 4.61 -1.90
N ASN A 32 6.36 4.42 -2.44
CA ASN A 32 7.26 5.51 -2.80
C ASN A 32 6.83 6.28 -4.06
N THR A 33 5.57 6.25 -4.47
CA THR A 33 5.06 7.10 -5.54
C THR A 33 4.95 8.55 -5.06
N PRO A 34 5.14 9.54 -5.94
CA PRO A 34 5.07 10.94 -5.53
C PRO A 34 3.64 11.44 -5.30
N LYS A 35 2.64 10.60 -5.53
CA LYS A 35 1.20 10.88 -5.37
C LYS A 35 0.52 9.66 -4.75
N PRO A 36 -0.59 9.85 -4.01
CA PRO A 36 -1.36 8.72 -3.50
C PRO A 36 -1.78 7.82 -4.67
N SER A 37 -1.71 6.52 -4.48
CA SER A 37 -2.27 5.53 -5.41
C SER A 37 -3.69 5.21 -5.00
N LEU A 38 -4.59 5.06 -5.95
CA LEU A 38 -5.97 4.64 -5.71
C LEU A 38 -6.19 3.22 -6.24
N THR A 39 -6.98 2.43 -5.51
CA THR A 39 -7.49 1.16 -6.05
C THR A 39 -8.30 1.41 -7.32
N VAL A 40 -8.58 0.37 -8.10
CA VAL A 40 -9.45 0.49 -9.28
C VAL A 40 -10.85 0.98 -8.89
N SER A 41 -11.37 0.50 -7.76
CA SER A 41 -12.67 0.91 -7.22
C SER A 41 -12.70 2.37 -6.77
N ASP A 42 -11.63 2.83 -6.08
CA ASP A 42 -11.52 4.22 -5.64
C ASP A 42 -11.38 5.17 -6.83
N ALA A 43 -10.55 4.82 -7.81
CA ALA A 43 -10.42 5.58 -9.04
C ALA A 43 -11.76 5.68 -9.79
N ALA A 44 -12.52 4.57 -9.89
CA ALA A 44 -13.86 4.57 -10.47
C ALA A 44 -14.83 5.48 -9.67
N THR A 45 -14.77 5.44 -8.35
CA THR A 45 -15.56 6.32 -7.48
C THR A 45 -15.17 7.78 -7.71
N HIS A 46 -13.89 8.07 -7.82
CA HIS A 46 -13.37 9.40 -8.07
C HIS A 46 -13.77 9.93 -9.45
N LEU A 47 -13.66 9.14 -10.51
CA LEU A 47 -14.11 9.49 -11.86
C LEU A 47 -15.62 9.74 -11.95
N THR A 48 -16.42 9.16 -11.06
CA THR A 48 -17.88 9.30 -11.03
C THR A 48 -18.40 10.19 -9.89
N ARG A 49 -17.52 11.00 -9.25
CA ARG A 49 -17.82 11.82 -8.06
C ARG A 49 -18.94 12.86 -8.25
N ALA A 50 -19.25 13.24 -9.50
CA ALA A 50 -20.38 14.12 -9.78
C ALA A 50 -21.75 13.47 -9.49
N GLY A 51 -21.81 12.14 -9.43
CA GLY A 51 -23.05 11.41 -9.21
C GLY A 51 -24.10 11.56 -10.33
N LEU A 52 -23.66 11.96 -11.54
CA LEU A 52 -24.52 12.22 -12.70
C LEU A 52 -24.47 11.03 -13.67
N SER A 53 -25.64 10.52 -14.05
CA SER A 53 -25.78 9.40 -14.99
C SER A 53 -27.16 9.44 -15.68
N TRP A 54 -27.35 8.60 -16.71
CA TRP A 54 -28.64 8.47 -17.42
C TRP A 54 -29.65 7.55 -16.71
N SER A 55 -29.24 6.83 -15.67
CA SER A 55 -30.05 5.93 -14.85
C SER A 55 -29.64 6.07 -13.39
N ALA A 56 -30.27 5.32 -12.48
CA ALA A 56 -29.78 5.16 -11.12
C ALA A 56 -28.43 4.43 -11.13
N LEU A 57 -27.62 4.65 -10.11
CA LEU A 57 -26.28 4.06 -9.99
C LEU A 57 -26.34 2.52 -10.07
N GLY A 58 -25.54 1.95 -10.94
CA GLY A 58 -25.48 0.50 -11.17
C GLY A 58 -26.61 -0.05 -12.08
N GLU A 59 -27.55 0.79 -12.50
CA GLU A 59 -28.67 0.38 -13.32
C GLU A 59 -28.44 0.68 -14.80
N SER A 60 -28.78 -0.25 -15.68
CA SER A 60 -28.59 -0.09 -17.11
C SER A 60 -29.39 1.09 -17.70
N ALA A 61 -28.86 1.69 -18.74
CA ALA A 61 -29.48 2.83 -19.42
C ALA A 61 -29.66 2.58 -20.93
N VAL A 62 -30.74 3.14 -21.48
CA VAL A 62 -30.95 3.24 -22.93
C VAL A 62 -30.99 4.72 -23.32
N VAL A 63 -29.98 5.18 -24.04
CA VAL A 63 -29.78 6.60 -24.35
C VAL A 63 -29.90 6.83 -25.86
N SER A 64 -30.77 7.75 -26.26
CA SER A 64 -30.86 8.13 -27.66
C SER A 64 -29.74 9.10 -28.05
N PHE A 65 -29.18 8.94 -29.25
CA PHE A 65 -28.19 9.87 -29.78
C PHE A 65 -28.47 10.23 -31.25
N ALA A 66 -27.95 11.37 -31.66
CA ALA A 66 -28.02 11.78 -33.08
C ALA A 66 -26.83 12.68 -33.46
N PHE A 67 -26.58 12.76 -34.76
CA PHE A 67 -25.70 13.76 -35.33
C PHE A 67 -26.53 14.99 -35.70
N ARG A 68 -26.14 16.17 -35.26
CA ARG A 68 -26.91 17.41 -35.46
C ARG A 68 -27.18 17.70 -36.93
N ALA A 69 -28.47 17.94 -37.26
CA ALA A 69 -28.92 18.42 -38.54
C ALA A 69 -28.69 19.92 -38.68
N THR A 70 -28.83 20.68 -37.61
CA THR A 70 -28.67 22.15 -37.56
C THR A 70 -27.79 22.55 -36.36
N SER A 71 -27.37 23.83 -36.34
CA SER A 71 -26.57 24.30 -35.19
C SER A 71 -27.34 24.31 -33.90
N GLY A 72 -28.66 24.44 -33.94
CA GLY A 72 -29.38 24.79 -32.71
C GLY A 72 -28.85 26.08 -32.07
N PRO A 73 -29.15 26.33 -30.81
CA PRO A 73 -28.37 27.28 -30.02
C PRO A 73 -26.93 26.75 -29.88
N LEU A 74 -25.96 27.53 -30.37
CA LEU A 74 -24.54 27.17 -30.13
C LEU A 74 -24.16 27.48 -28.68
N PRO A 75 -23.28 26.69 -28.07
CA PRO A 75 -22.68 27.04 -26.80
C PRO A 75 -22.04 28.43 -26.87
N LEU A 76 -21.88 29.07 -25.71
CA LEU A 76 -21.20 30.37 -25.62
C LEU A 76 -19.78 30.22 -26.17
N ASP A 77 -19.32 31.24 -26.88
CA ASP A 77 -17.98 31.36 -27.47
C ASP A 77 -17.62 30.39 -28.60
N VAL A 78 -18.55 29.59 -29.12
CA VAL A 78 -18.31 28.77 -30.32
C VAL A 78 -19.04 29.29 -31.54
N SER A 79 -18.46 29.07 -32.70
CA SER A 79 -19.04 29.45 -33.99
C SER A 79 -18.58 28.51 -35.12
N GLY A 80 -19.24 28.67 -36.31
CA GLY A 80 -18.86 27.85 -37.44
C GLY A 80 -19.35 26.43 -37.35
N PHE A 81 -20.65 26.23 -37.10
CA PHE A 81 -21.25 24.89 -37.05
C PHE A 81 -20.93 24.09 -38.34
N ALA A 82 -20.56 22.83 -38.08
CA ALA A 82 -20.34 21.83 -39.12
C ALA A 82 -21.06 20.53 -38.74
N ARG A 83 -21.75 19.94 -39.75
CA ARG A 83 -22.25 18.56 -39.57
C ARG A 83 -21.09 17.58 -39.57
N PHE A 84 -21.20 16.51 -38.78
CA PHE A 84 -20.23 15.43 -38.84
C PHE A 84 -20.17 14.82 -40.26
N THR A 85 -18.97 14.58 -40.72
CA THR A 85 -18.69 13.84 -41.97
C THR A 85 -18.95 12.34 -41.76
N ALA A 86 -19.02 11.57 -42.83
CA ALA A 86 -19.17 10.12 -42.73
C ALA A 86 -18.03 9.47 -41.93
N THR A 87 -16.80 10.00 -42.03
CA THR A 87 -15.64 9.51 -41.26
C THR A 87 -15.82 9.77 -39.78
N GLN A 88 -16.23 10.96 -39.38
CA GLN A 88 -16.51 11.32 -38.00
C GLN A 88 -17.66 10.47 -37.43
N ILE A 89 -18.74 10.28 -38.23
CA ILE A 89 -19.86 9.41 -37.82
C ILE A 89 -19.38 7.99 -37.53
N GLN A 90 -18.57 7.39 -38.40
CA GLN A 90 -18.05 6.02 -38.17
C GLN A 90 -17.15 5.94 -36.92
N ALA A 91 -16.26 6.91 -36.72
CA ALA A 91 -15.40 6.98 -35.55
C ALA A 91 -16.22 7.12 -34.25
N THR A 92 -17.27 7.96 -34.26
CA THR A 92 -18.17 8.14 -33.12
C THR A 92 -18.96 6.86 -32.81
N LEU A 93 -19.44 6.16 -33.86
CA LEU A 93 -20.14 4.87 -33.64
C LEU A 93 -19.24 3.83 -33.02
N LEU A 94 -17.95 3.77 -33.39
CA LEU A 94 -16.97 2.89 -32.73
C LEU A 94 -16.73 3.29 -31.28
N ALA A 95 -16.62 4.59 -30.99
CA ALA A 95 -16.44 5.06 -29.62
C ALA A 95 -17.67 4.77 -28.73
N LEU A 96 -18.89 4.96 -29.24
CA LEU A 96 -20.12 4.58 -28.53
C LEU A 96 -20.20 3.07 -28.27
N GLN A 97 -19.78 2.26 -29.28
CA GLN A 97 -19.71 0.81 -29.08
C GLN A 97 -18.70 0.41 -28.03
N ALA A 98 -17.54 1.09 -27.95
CA ALA A 98 -16.52 0.80 -26.94
C ALA A 98 -17.06 0.97 -25.51
N TRP A 99 -17.88 1.99 -25.26
CA TRP A 99 -18.54 2.18 -23.95
C TRP A 99 -19.68 1.17 -23.70
N SER A 100 -20.48 0.85 -24.74
CA SER A 100 -21.52 -0.17 -24.61
C SER A 100 -20.97 -1.57 -24.42
N ASP A 101 -19.78 -1.86 -24.90
CA ASP A 101 -19.15 -3.18 -24.72
C ASP A 101 -18.83 -3.46 -23.23
N VAL A 102 -18.47 -2.44 -22.49
CA VAL A 102 -17.96 -2.61 -21.11
C VAL A 102 -19.01 -2.38 -20.02
N ALA A 103 -20.08 -1.67 -20.31
CA ALA A 103 -21.10 -1.31 -19.32
C ALA A 103 -22.54 -1.45 -19.84
N GLY A 104 -23.50 -1.52 -18.95
CA GLY A 104 -24.92 -1.67 -19.26
C GLY A 104 -25.59 -0.44 -19.88
N ILE A 105 -24.88 0.25 -20.78
CA ILE A 105 -25.42 1.41 -21.51
C ILE A 105 -25.63 1.07 -23.00
N THR A 106 -26.85 1.29 -23.49
CA THR A 106 -27.21 1.05 -24.89
C THR A 106 -27.51 2.35 -25.59
N PHE A 107 -26.82 2.62 -26.69
CA PHE A 107 -27.04 3.83 -27.50
C PHE A 107 -27.95 3.56 -28.70
N VAL A 108 -29.04 4.33 -28.81
CA VAL A 108 -30.03 4.19 -29.85
C VAL A 108 -30.00 5.42 -30.78
N ARG A 109 -29.56 5.22 -32.02
CA ARG A 109 -29.46 6.30 -33.00
C ARG A 109 -30.81 6.80 -33.44
N GLN A 110 -31.00 8.12 -33.42
CA GLN A 110 -32.13 8.81 -34.03
C GLN A 110 -31.73 9.40 -35.40
N ASP A 111 -32.62 9.26 -36.40
CA ASP A 111 -32.40 9.73 -37.75
C ASP A 111 -33.72 10.20 -38.34
N ASP A 112 -33.85 11.51 -38.60
CA ASP A 112 -35.05 12.12 -39.22
C ASP A 112 -34.98 12.11 -40.74
N GLY A 113 -34.04 11.39 -41.31
CA GLY A 113 -33.73 11.28 -42.72
C GLY A 113 -32.39 11.91 -43.09
N GLY A 114 -31.65 11.24 -43.95
CA GLY A 114 -30.34 11.66 -44.37
C GLY A 114 -29.19 11.51 -43.36
N GLY A 115 -29.41 10.77 -42.26
CA GLY A 115 -28.40 10.43 -41.28
C GLY A 115 -28.23 11.42 -40.12
N TYR A 116 -29.10 12.44 -40.01
CA TYR A 116 -29.00 13.51 -39.01
C TYR A 116 -30.38 13.76 -38.35
N SER A 117 -30.33 14.16 -37.06
CA SER A 117 -31.49 14.61 -36.29
C SER A 117 -31.04 15.60 -35.22
N ASP A 118 -31.96 16.51 -34.85
CA ASP A 118 -31.76 17.38 -33.66
C ASP A 118 -32.64 16.92 -32.49
N ASN A 119 -33.14 15.67 -32.49
CA ASN A 119 -34.08 15.14 -31.53
C ASN A 119 -33.53 13.85 -30.90
N ALA A 120 -32.57 13.99 -30.00
CA ALA A 120 -32.00 12.89 -29.22
C ALA A 120 -31.50 13.42 -27.86
N ALA A 121 -31.20 12.51 -26.92
CA ALA A 121 -30.66 12.85 -25.64
C ALA A 121 -29.21 13.37 -25.76
N ILE A 122 -28.36 12.69 -26.54
CA ILE A 122 -27.00 13.12 -26.87
C ILE A 122 -26.94 13.59 -28.32
N LEU A 123 -26.45 14.79 -28.53
CA LEU A 123 -26.31 15.34 -29.85
C LEU A 123 -24.84 15.66 -30.19
N PHE A 124 -24.33 15.07 -31.28
CA PHE A 124 -22.97 15.30 -31.77
C PHE A 124 -22.95 16.44 -32.82
N GLY A 125 -22.16 17.49 -32.60
CA GLY A 125 -21.99 18.61 -33.48
C GLY A 125 -20.54 19.04 -33.68
N GLY A 126 -20.21 19.58 -34.85
CA GLY A 126 -18.92 20.19 -35.14
C GLY A 126 -18.97 21.71 -34.99
N TYR A 127 -17.86 22.30 -34.54
CA TYR A 127 -17.59 23.72 -34.58
C TYR A 127 -16.22 23.99 -35.23
N SER A 128 -15.92 25.23 -35.62
CA SER A 128 -14.64 25.53 -36.24
C SER A 128 -13.90 26.72 -35.62
N SER A 129 -14.49 27.41 -34.64
CA SER A 129 -13.87 28.56 -34.00
C SER A 129 -14.52 28.83 -32.65
N GLY A 130 -13.72 29.29 -31.69
CA GLY A 130 -14.14 29.55 -30.32
C GLY A 130 -13.72 28.45 -29.37
N ALA A 131 -14.31 28.41 -28.18
CA ALA A 131 -13.94 27.52 -27.06
C ALA A 131 -12.42 27.54 -26.78
N ASP A 132 -11.79 28.71 -26.92
CA ASP A 132 -10.34 28.93 -26.72
C ASP A 132 -9.42 27.96 -27.50
N GLY A 133 -9.94 27.35 -28.56
CA GLY A 133 -9.20 26.39 -29.38
C GLY A 133 -9.28 24.95 -28.90
N ALA A 134 -10.15 24.63 -27.96
CA ALA A 134 -10.34 23.25 -27.45
C ALA A 134 -10.53 22.24 -28.58
N ALA A 135 -10.04 21.02 -28.40
CA ALA A 135 -10.20 19.92 -29.33
C ALA A 135 -11.68 19.49 -29.45
N ALA A 136 -12.33 19.39 -28.30
CA ALA A 136 -13.74 19.07 -28.16
C ALA A 136 -14.19 19.47 -26.75
N PHE A 137 -15.45 19.33 -26.45
CA PHE A 137 -16.03 19.38 -25.12
C PHE A 137 -17.38 18.68 -25.11
N ALA A 138 -17.78 18.18 -23.93
CA ALA A 138 -19.07 17.56 -23.73
C ALA A 138 -19.75 18.08 -22.44
N SER A 139 -21.06 17.91 -22.37
CA SER A 139 -21.84 18.18 -21.16
C SER A 139 -22.17 16.87 -20.46
N LEU A 140 -22.06 16.85 -19.13
CA LEU A 140 -22.46 15.67 -18.35
C LEU A 140 -23.98 15.38 -18.46
N PRO A 141 -24.44 14.16 -18.14
CA PRO A 141 -25.85 13.89 -17.98
C PRO A 141 -26.42 14.81 -16.89
N GLY A 142 -27.25 15.75 -17.26
CA GLY A 142 -27.77 16.73 -16.30
C GLY A 142 -28.97 16.24 -15.53
N SER A 143 -29.20 16.81 -14.33
CA SER A 143 -30.51 16.85 -13.75
C SER A 143 -31.38 17.72 -14.66
N THR A 144 -32.06 17.08 -15.40
CA THR A 144 -32.84 17.25 -16.58
C THR A 144 -33.89 18.35 -16.58
N ALA A 145 -33.99 19.13 -15.54
CA ALA A 145 -35.08 20.09 -15.45
C ALA A 145 -34.98 21.26 -16.39
N SER A 146 -33.84 21.50 -17.08
CA SER A 146 -33.72 22.73 -17.85
C SER A 146 -32.71 22.79 -18.99
N SER A 147 -31.96 21.73 -19.30
CA SER A 147 -30.92 21.86 -20.34
C SER A 147 -31.11 20.83 -21.43
N SER A 148 -31.48 21.33 -22.63
CA SER A 148 -31.42 20.59 -23.90
C SER A 148 -29.97 20.28 -24.32
N ALA A 149 -28.98 20.59 -23.52
CA ALA A 149 -27.56 20.39 -23.81
C ALA A 149 -26.91 19.24 -22.99
N ALA A 150 -27.62 18.60 -22.03
CA ALA A 150 -27.08 17.50 -21.25
C ALA A 150 -26.63 16.36 -22.16
N GLY A 151 -25.40 15.92 -22.00
CA GLY A 151 -24.77 14.86 -22.80
C GLY A 151 -24.32 15.30 -24.23
N ASP A 152 -24.57 16.53 -24.64
CA ASP A 152 -24.16 17.00 -26.00
C ASP A 152 -22.64 17.06 -26.15
N VAL A 153 -22.15 16.60 -27.28
CA VAL A 153 -20.73 16.55 -27.64
C VAL A 153 -20.44 17.49 -28.80
N TRP A 154 -19.46 18.38 -28.60
CA TRP A 154 -19.02 19.33 -29.59
C TRP A 154 -17.55 19.12 -29.94
N VAL A 155 -17.25 18.94 -31.24
CA VAL A 155 -15.90 18.59 -31.73
C VAL A 155 -15.39 19.70 -32.66
N ASN A 156 -14.16 20.16 -32.40
CA ASN A 156 -13.49 21.17 -33.24
C ASN A 156 -13.07 20.59 -34.59
N SER A 157 -13.89 20.77 -35.58
CA SER A 157 -13.68 20.25 -36.96
C SER A 157 -12.59 21.01 -37.73
N SER A 158 -12.05 22.11 -37.22
CA SER A 158 -10.91 22.81 -37.82
C SER A 158 -9.59 22.06 -37.61
N LEU A 159 -9.53 21.17 -36.63
CA LEU A 159 -8.37 20.35 -36.32
C LEU A 159 -8.35 19.09 -37.18
N SER A 160 -7.26 18.84 -37.90
CA SER A 160 -7.17 17.78 -38.89
C SER A 160 -7.43 16.38 -38.34
N TYR A 161 -6.98 16.10 -37.13
CA TYR A 161 -7.19 14.79 -36.45
C TYR A 161 -8.67 14.59 -36.08
N ASN A 162 -9.41 15.64 -35.74
CA ASN A 162 -10.85 15.60 -35.50
C ASN A 162 -11.69 15.57 -36.81
N ALA A 163 -11.19 16.20 -37.86
CA ALA A 163 -11.86 16.16 -39.17
C ALA A 163 -11.83 14.76 -39.80
N ALA A 164 -10.79 13.98 -39.51
CA ALA A 164 -10.59 12.61 -39.98
C ALA A 164 -10.01 11.72 -38.84
N PRO A 165 -10.80 11.38 -37.83
CA PRO A 165 -10.35 10.52 -36.75
C PRO A 165 -9.89 9.15 -37.25
N THR A 166 -8.77 8.65 -36.73
CA THR A 166 -8.21 7.34 -37.08
C THR A 166 -8.03 6.51 -35.82
N MET A 167 -8.13 5.18 -35.95
CA MET A 167 -7.86 4.24 -34.87
C MET A 167 -6.42 4.43 -34.34
N GLY A 168 -6.26 4.55 -33.03
CA GLY A 168 -4.97 4.83 -32.38
C GLY A 168 -4.47 6.26 -32.59
N GLY A 169 -5.27 7.14 -33.14
CA GLY A 169 -4.97 8.58 -33.29
C GLY A 169 -5.69 9.43 -32.23
N PHE A 170 -5.19 10.65 -32.04
CA PHE A 170 -5.72 11.60 -31.06
C PHE A 170 -7.20 11.93 -31.25
N GLY A 171 -7.70 12.03 -32.51
CA GLY A 171 -9.12 12.30 -32.76
C GLY A 171 -10.06 11.15 -32.31
N GLN A 172 -9.58 9.89 -32.29
CA GLN A 172 -10.37 8.79 -31.76
C GLN A 172 -10.38 8.85 -30.23
N LEU A 173 -9.22 9.11 -29.59
CA LEU A 173 -9.14 9.35 -28.15
C LEU A 173 -10.11 10.49 -27.75
N THR A 174 -10.09 11.62 -28.44
CA THR A 174 -11.00 12.74 -28.18
C THR A 174 -12.47 12.28 -28.16
N LEU A 175 -12.92 11.49 -29.15
CA LEU A 175 -14.30 11.01 -29.17
C LEU A 175 -14.64 10.09 -28.01
N VAL A 176 -13.74 9.19 -27.63
CA VAL A 176 -13.96 8.28 -26.48
C VAL A 176 -14.01 9.08 -25.18
N HIS A 177 -13.13 10.05 -25.00
CA HIS A 177 -13.07 10.95 -23.85
C HIS A 177 -14.37 11.77 -23.71
N GLU A 178 -14.80 12.46 -24.75
CA GLU A 178 -16.01 13.30 -24.69
C GLU A 178 -17.28 12.48 -24.47
N ILE A 179 -17.33 11.24 -24.97
CA ILE A 179 -18.43 10.34 -24.68
C ILE A 179 -18.36 9.91 -23.20
N GLY A 180 -17.17 9.73 -22.62
CA GLY A 180 -16.98 9.52 -21.19
C GLY A 180 -17.68 10.59 -20.34
N HIS A 181 -17.47 11.87 -20.67
CA HIS A 181 -18.22 12.97 -20.03
C HIS A 181 -19.73 12.86 -20.30
N ALA A 182 -20.12 12.62 -21.55
CA ALA A 182 -21.52 12.52 -21.93
C ALA A 182 -22.28 11.39 -21.22
N ILE A 183 -21.57 10.41 -20.64
CA ILE A 183 -22.14 9.34 -19.82
C ILE A 183 -21.89 9.50 -18.32
N GLY A 184 -21.16 10.54 -17.86
CA GLY A 184 -21.08 10.91 -16.46
C GLY A 184 -19.69 10.85 -15.81
N LEU A 185 -18.64 10.55 -16.57
CA LEU A 185 -17.27 10.54 -16.04
C LEU A 185 -16.68 11.95 -15.99
N LEU A 186 -15.91 12.24 -14.96
CA LEU A 186 -15.11 13.45 -14.79
C LEU A 186 -13.63 13.18 -15.12
N HIS A 187 -12.83 14.24 -15.20
CA HIS A 187 -11.37 14.11 -15.17
C HIS A 187 -10.90 13.54 -13.84
N PRO A 188 -9.75 12.82 -13.79
CA PRO A 188 -9.15 12.35 -12.54
C PRO A 188 -8.81 13.48 -11.57
N GLY A 189 -8.36 14.64 -12.06
CA GLY A 189 -8.06 15.83 -11.26
C GLY A 189 -9.04 16.97 -11.50
N ASP A 190 -9.04 17.95 -10.61
CA ASP A 190 -9.82 19.18 -10.74
C ASP A 190 -9.08 20.20 -11.63
N TYR A 191 -8.59 19.77 -12.77
CA TYR A 191 -7.89 20.63 -13.71
C TYR A 191 -8.75 20.95 -14.94
N ASP A 192 -8.87 22.25 -15.18
CA ASP A 192 -9.48 22.81 -16.36
C ASP A 192 -8.46 23.53 -17.21
N ALA A 193 -8.43 23.20 -18.48
CA ALA A 193 -7.58 23.91 -19.40
C ALA A 193 -8.12 25.34 -19.62
N ALA A 194 -7.44 26.35 -19.11
CA ALA A 194 -7.73 27.75 -19.35
C ALA A 194 -6.60 28.44 -20.13
N PRO A 195 -6.89 29.51 -20.89
CA PRO A 195 -5.85 30.22 -21.61
C PRO A 195 -4.73 30.72 -20.71
N GLY A 196 -3.49 30.25 -20.95
CA GLY A 196 -2.29 30.62 -20.20
C GLY A 196 -2.00 29.76 -18.95
N VAL A 197 -2.82 28.76 -18.67
CA VAL A 197 -2.55 27.76 -17.62
C VAL A 197 -1.84 26.57 -18.27
N GLU A 198 -0.65 26.25 -17.80
CA GLU A 198 0.09 25.03 -18.16
C GLU A 198 -0.29 23.91 -17.17
N ILE A 199 -1.05 22.93 -17.66
CA ILE A 199 -1.44 21.77 -16.85
C ILE A 199 -0.34 20.73 -16.97
N THR A 200 0.25 20.33 -15.82
CA THR A 200 1.31 19.34 -15.73
C THR A 200 0.91 18.24 -14.77
N TYR A 201 1.33 17.00 -15.03
CA TYR A 201 1.08 15.86 -14.14
C TYR A 201 1.54 16.14 -12.71
N ARG A 202 2.76 16.68 -12.55
CA ARG A 202 3.34 16.96 -11.23
C ARG A 202 2.48 17.90 -10.39
N ALA A 203 1.90 18.94 -10.99
CA ALA A 203 1.17 19.99 -10.26
C ALA A 203 -0.33 19.72 -10.15
N HIS A 204 -0.91 18.92 -11.06
CA HIS A 204 -2.36 18.91 -11.22
C HIS A 204 -2.99 17.51 -11.17
N ALA A 205 -2.22 16.42 -11.37
CA ALA A 205 -2.75 15.09 -11.14
C ALA A 205 -3.04 14.89 -9.65
N SER A 206 -4.22 14.41 -9.31
CA SER A 206 -4.64 14.21 -7.92
C SER A 206 -4.09 12.92 -7.33
N TYR A 207 -3.87 11.90 -8.14
CA TYR A 207 -3.38 10.58 -7.73
C TYR A 207 -2.46 10.00 -8.82
N TYR A 208 -1.79 8.88 -8.51
CA TYR A 208 -0.74 8.32 -9.38
C TYR A 208 -1.28 7.85 -10.73
N GLU A 209 -2.44 7.21 -10.77
CA GLU A 209 -3.02 6.60 -11.97
C GLU A 209 -3.65 7.62 -12.94
N ASP A 210 -3.53 8.92 -12.68
CA ASP A 210 -4.03 9.97 -13.56
C ASP A 210 -3.20 10.07 -14.85
N SER A 211 -3.37 9.10 -15.74
CA SER A 211 -2.74 9.09 -17.07
C SER A 211 -3.55 8.28 -18.09
N ASN A 212 -3.24 8.44 -19.38
CA ASN A 212 -3.88 7.66 -20.44
C ASN A 212 -3.53 6.16 -20.40
N GLN A 213 -2.66 5.73 -19.51
CA GLN A 213 -2.46 4.30 -19.24
C GLN A 213 -3.70 3.71 -18.58
N TYR A 214 -4.27 4.42 -17.62
CA TYR A 214 -5.37 3.93 -16.75
C TYR A 214 -6.74 4.45 -17.19
N THR A 215 -6.82 5.66 -17.70
CA THR A 215 -8.09 6.31 -18.06
C THR A 215 -7.97 7.23 -19.25
N VAL A 216 -8.94 7.14 -20.17
CA VAL A 216 -9.07 8.09 -21.29
C VAL A 216 -9.44 9.49 -20.81
N MET A 217 -9.95 9.63 -19.57
CA MET A 217 -10.38 10.90 -19.00
C MET A 217 -9.21 11.77 -18.54
N SER A 218 -7.98 11.25 -18.49
CA SER A 218 -6.79 12.02 -18.13
C SER A 218 -6.29 12.92 -19.26
N TYR A 219 -5.78 14.10 -18.88
CA TYR A 219 -5.04 14.98 -19.78
C TYR A 219 -3.57 14.57 -19.93
N PHE A 220 -3.08 13.67 -19.10
CA PHE A 220 -1.68 13.27 -19.10
C PHE A 220 -1.47 12.01 -19.94
N GLY A 221 -0.42 12.04 -20.77
CA GLY A 221 -0.04 10.87 -21.54
C GLY A 221 0.46 9.73 -20.66
N GLU A 222 0.45 8.54 -21.21
CA GLU A 222 0.86 7.28 -20.56
C GLU A 222 2.26 7.33 -19.93
N THR A 223 3.15 8.17 -20.46
CA THR A 223 4.52 8.31 -19.95
C THR A 223 4.59 8.96 -18.57
N ALA A 224 3.52 9.62 -18.12
CA ALA A 224 3.44 10.20 -16.78
C ALA A 224 3.51 9.13 -15.68
N THR A 225 2.99 7.93 -15.98
CA THR A 225 3.01 6.75 -15.08
C THR A 225 3.98 5.66 -15.55
N GLY A 226 4.86 5.96 -16.51
CA GLY A 226 5.93 5.07 -16.95
C GLY A 226 5.58 4.13 -18.10
N ALA A 227 4.35 4.13 -18.58
CA ALA A 227 3.98 3.34 -19.76
C ALA A 227 4.56 3.94 -21.06
N ALA A 228 4.60 3.13 -22.13
CA ALA A 228 5.10 3.54 -23.43
C ALA A 228 4.30 2.88 -24.56
N PHE A 229 3.43 3.63 -25.19
CA PHE A 229 2.59 3.15 -26.30
C PHE A 229 3.22 3.33 -27.68
N GLY A 230 4.35 4.04 -27.73
CA GLY A 230 5.02 4.42 -28.97
C GLY A 230 4.57 5.78 -29.52
N THR A 231 5.41 6.37 -30.35
CA THR A 231 5.22 7.75 -30.84
C THR A 231 3.93 7.92 -31.63
N GLY A 232 3.08 8.85 -31.18
CA GLY A 232 1.82 9.20 -31.85
C GLY A 232 0.74 8.12 -31.77
N ARG A 233 0.86 7.23 -30.81
CA ARG A 233 -0.11 6.18 -30.50
C ARG A 233 -0.95 6.59 -29.31
N TYR A 234 -2.27 6.50 -29.43
CA TYR A 234 -3.25 6.88 -28.43
C TYR A 234 -4.24 5.74 -28.19
N VAL A 235 -4.86 5.71 -27.03
CA VAL A 235 -5.96 4.80 -26.71
C VAL A 235 -7.16 5.03 -27.62
N SER A 236 -7.94 4.02 -27.88
CA SER A 236 -9.10 4.07 -28.80
C SER A 236 -10.39 3.54 -28.21
N ALA A 237 -10.34 3.08 -26.97
CA ALA A 237 -11.43 2.50 -26.20
C ALA A 237 -11.21 2.81 -24.71
N PRO A 238 -12.20 2.62 -23.84
CA PRO A 238 -12.03 2.75 -22.39
C PRO A 238 -10.87 1.91 -21.87
N MET A 239 -10.13 2.45 -20.93
CA MET A 239 -9.04 1.77 -20.22
C MET A 239 -9.53 1.26 -18.85
N LEU A 240 -8.65 0.73 -18.06
CA LEU A 240 -8.94 -0.01 -16.82
C LEU A 240 -9.90 0.75 -15.88
N ASP A 241 -9.57 1.98 -15.52
CA ASP A 241 -10.38 2.77 -14.57
C ASP A 241 -11.67 3.30 -15.21
N ASP A 242 -11.65 3.54 -16.53
CA ASP A 242 -12.86 3.93 -17.28
C ASP A 242 -13.90 2.81 -17.29
N ILE A 243 -13.44 1.57 -17.48
CA ILE A 243 -14.31 0.38 -17.48
C ILE A 243 -15.00 0.26 -16.11
N ALA A 244 -14.22 0.30 -15.03
CA ALA A 244 -14.76 0.23 -13.68
C ALA A 244 -15.72 1.40 -13.36
N ALA A 245 -15.38 2.63 -13.81
CA ALA A 245 -16.23 3.81 -13.64
C ALA A 245 -17.56 3.68 -14.39
N ALA A 246 -17.52 3.21 -15.65
CA ALA A 246 -18.73 3.01 -16.44
C ALA A 246 -19.61 1.89 -15.87
N GLN A 247 -18.99 0.82 -15.39
CA GLN A 247 -19.69 -0.28 -14.72
C GLN A 247 -20.29 0.17 -13.38
N ARG A 248 -19.59 1.02 -12.62
CA ARG A 248 -20.15 1.64 -11.42
C ARG A 248 -21.42 2.46 -11.73
N LEU A 249 -21.46 3.17 -12.84
CA LEU A 249 -22.62 3.99 -13.24
C LEU A 249 -23.79 3.13 -13.78
N TYR A 250 -23.51 2.11 -14.58
CA TYR A 250 -24.52 1.43 -15.40
C TYR A 250 -24.59 -0.09 -15.21
N GLY A 251 -23.79 -0.67 -14.29
CA GLY A 251 -23.57 -2.11 -14.19
C GLY A 251 -22.68 -2.63 -15.33
N ALA A 252 -22.05 -3.78 -15.12
CA ALA A 252 -21.24 -4.44 -16.14
C ALA A 252 -22.08 -5.01 -17.28
N ASN A 253 -21.53 -5.01 -18.50
CA ASN A 253 -22.20 -5.65 -19.64
C ASN A 253 -21.82 -7.13 -19.76
N TYR A 254 -22.58 -8.01 -19.13
CA TYR A 254 -22.41 -9.46 -19.18
C TYR A 254 -22.96 -10.11 -20.47
N GLN A 255 -23.23 -9.34 -21.53
CA GLN A 255 -23.67 -9.86 -22.82
C GLN A 255 -22.57 -9.70 -23.91
N THR A 256 -21.44 -9.12 -23.56
CA THR A 256 -20.34 -8.85 -24.49
C THR A 256 -19.36 -10.02 -24.49
N ARG A 257 -19.16 -10.63 -25.72
CA ARG A 257 -18.15 -11.70 -25.91
C ARG A 257 -18.27 -12.83 -24.85
N THR A 258 -19.43 -13.48 -24.81
CA THR A 258 -19.76 -14.57 -23.90
C THR A 258 -19.29 -15.96 -24.35
N GLY A 259 -18.44 -16.05 -25.35
CA GLY A 259 -17.89 -17.29 -25.89
C GLY A 259 -16.43 -17.07 -26.27
N ASP A 260 -15.71 -18.17 -26.47
CA ASP A 260 -14.25 -18.18 -26.69
C ASP A 260 -13.77 -17.09 -27.64
N THR A 261 -13.01 -16.14 -27.10
CA THR A 261 -12.53 -14.95 -27.82
C THR A 261 -10.99 -14.97 -27.88
N VAL A 262 -10.46 -14.57 -29.04
CA VAL A 262 -9.01 -14.36 -29.20
C VAL A 262 -8.75 -12.84 -29.36
N TYR A 263 -7.85 -12.33 -28.56
CA TYR A 263 -7.37 -10.95 -28.58
C TYR A 263 -5.92 -10.91 -29.08
N GLY A 264 -5.54 -9.97 -29.88
CA GLY A 264 -4.20 -9.84 -30.42
C GLY A 264 -4.07 -10.33 -31.87
N PHE A 265 -3.10 -11.21 -32.14
CA PHE A 265 -3.00 -11.90 -33.42
C PHE A 265 -4.15 -12.90 -33.57
N ASN A 266 -4.60 -13.13 -34.83
CA ASN A 266 -5.74 -14.02 -35.09
C ASN A 266 -7.03 -13.64 -34.36
N SER A 267 -7.17 -12.36 -33.98
CA SER A 267 -8.30 -11.87 -33.19
C SER A 267 -9.65 -12.28 -33.77
N THR A 268 -10.48 -12.87 -32.93
CA THR A 268 -11.91 -13.13 -33.18
C THR A 268 -12.80 -12.07 -32.54
N ALA A 269 -12.21 -11.18 -31.69
CA ALA A 269 -12.92 -10.05 -31.11
C ALA A 269 -13.41 -9.13 -32.23
N ASP A 270 -14.65 -8.69 -32.13
CA ASP A 270 -15.38 -7.94 -33.16
C ASP A 270 -15.05 -6.43 -33.20
N ARG A 271 -13.91 -6.04 -32.58
CA ARG A 271 -13.47 -4.64 -32.48
C ARG A 271 -12.04 -4.47 -33.01
N PRO A 272 -11.82 -3.42 -33.82
CA PRO A 272 -10.53 -3.25 -34.49
C PRO A 272 -9.35 -2.93 -33.57
N TRP A 273 -9.57 -2.39 -32.36
CA TRP A 273 -8.50 -2.11 -31.41
C TRP A 273 -7.91 -3.36 -30.76
N PHE A 274 -8.62 -4.47 -30.76
CA PHE A 274 -8.13 -5.76 -30.27
C PHE A 274 -7.30 -6.55 -31.27
N SER A 275 -7.26 -6.12 -32.55
CA SER A 275 -6.53 -6.84 -33.59
C SER A 275 -5.10 -6.36 -33.73
N VAL A 276 -4.14 -7.28 -33.67
CA VAL A 276 -2.71 -7.02 -33.88
C VAL A 276 -2.25 -7.65 -35.19
N THR A 277 -1.34 -7.00 -35.88
CA THR A 277 -0.75 -7.50 -37.12
C THR A 277 0.76 -7.40 -37.08
N ALA A 278 1.46 -8.37 -37.70
CA ALA A 278 2.92 -8.39 -37.73
C ALA A 278 3.50 -7.10 -38.34
N GLY A 279 4.39 -6.43 -37.60
CA GLY A 279 4.95 -5.14 -38.03
C GLY A 279 3.95 -3.97 -37.99
N GLY A 280 2.75 -4.20 -37.47
CA GLY A 280 1.75 -3.17 -37.23
C GLY A 280 2.06 -2.26 -36.06
N PRO A 281 1.19 -1.32 -35.72
CA PRO A 281 1.36 -0.49 -34.54
C PRO A 281 1.23 -1.30 -33.25
N ILE A 282 1.89 -0.80 -32.18
CA ILE A 282 1.79 -1.37 -30.83
C ILE A 282 0.31 -1.43 -30.41
N PRO A 283 -0.20 -2.56 -29.90
CA PRO A 283 -1.55 -2.64 -29.36
C PRO A 283 -1.68 -1.77 -28.11
N VAL A 284 -2.84 -1.15 -27.91
CA VAL A 284 -3.17 -0.41 -26.68
C VAL A 284 -4.64 -0.63 -26.40
N PHE A 285 -4.96 -1.42 -25.39
CA PHE A 285 -6.34 -1.71 -25.01
C PHE A 285 -6.43 -2.32 -23.59
N ALA A 286 -7.60 -2.19 -22.98
CA ALA A 286 -8.03 -2.99 -21.83
C ALA A 286 -9.11 -3.97 -22.29
N VAL A 287 -9.04 -5.22 -21.83
CA VAL A 287 -10.01 -6.26 -22.17
C VAL A 287 -11.13 -6.25 -21.14
N TRP A 288 -12.37 -6.20 -21.61
CA TRP A 288 -13.55 -6.64 -20.88
C TRP A 288 -14.19 -7.79 -21.68
N ASP A 289 -14.29 -8.93 -21.07
CA ASP A 289 -14.94 -10.14 -21.58
C ASP A 289 -15.94 -10.65 -20.54
N ALA A 290 -17.09 -11.13 -21.01
CA ALA A 290 -18.16 -11.57 -20.11
C ALA A 290 -18.19 -13.08 -19.93
N GLY A 291 -17.21 -13.79 -20.48
CA GLY A 291 -16.98 -15.23 -20.29
C GLY A 291 -16.81 -15.99 -21.59
N GLY A 292 -16.21 -17.13 -21.45
CA GLY A 292 -15.75 -18.02 -22.52
C GLY A 292 -14.52 -18.76 -22.00
N THR A 293 -13.69 -19.20 -22.93
CA THR A 293 -12.31 -19.60 -22.69
C THR A 293 -11.46 -18.77 -23.63
N ASP A 294 -10.88 -17.71 -23.09
CA ASP A 294 -10.38 -16.58 -23.86
C ASP A 294 -8.86 -16.61 -23.99
N THR A 295 -8.31 -15.98 -25.00
CA THR A 295 -6.88 -16.07 -25.32
C THR A 295 -6.28 -14.70 -25.64
N LEU A 296 -5.19 -14.34 -24.97
CA LEU A 296 -4.26 -13.30 -25.43
C LEU A 296 -3.26 -13.95 -26.40
N ASP A 297 -3.39 -13.69 -27.70
CA ASP A 297 -2.45 -14.15 -28.74
C ASP A 297 -1.48 -13.04 -29.15
N PHE A 298 -0.25 -13.15 -28.65
CA PHE A 298 0.86 -12.25 -29.05
C PHE A 298 1.99 -12.98 -29.77
N SER A 299 1.67 -14.14 -30.38
CA SER A 299 2.59 -15.05 -31.07
C SER A 299 3.44 -14.41 -32.18
N GLY A 300 2.99 -13.31 -32.76
CA GLY A 300 3.71 -12.61 -33.84
C GLY A 300 4.74 -11.59 -33.37
N ILE A 301 4.98 -11.41 -32.07
CA ILE A 301 5.98 -10.50 -31.52
C ILE A 301 7.25 -11.30 -31.22
N SER A 302 8.41 -10.74 -31.61
CA SER A 302 9.70 -11.42 -31.45
C SER A 302 10.63 -10.76 -30.44
N SER A 303 10.22 -9.66 -29.84
CA SER A 303 10.92 -9.06 -28.69
C SER A 303 10.36 -9.59 -27.40
N PHE A 304 11.09 -9.38 -26.30
CA PHE A 304 10.62 -9.66 -24.96
C PHE A 304 9.19 -9.19 -24.74
N GLN A 305 8.37 -10.03 -24.11
CA GLN A 305 7.02 -9.70 -23.65
C GLN A 305 6.90 -10.03 -22.16
N LEU A 306 6.13 -9.24 -21.45
CA LEU A 306 5.52 -9.60 -20.19
C LEU A 306 4.02 -9.76 -20.47
N ILE A 307 3.49 -10.94 -20.28
CA ILE A 307 2.05 -11.23 -20.40
C ILE A 307 1.55 -11.59 -19.00
N ASP A 308 0.61 -10.81 -18.49
CA ASP A 308 0.01 -10.98 -17.18
C ASP A 308 -1.49 -11.21 -17.38
N LEU A 309 -1.98 -12.39 -17.01
CA LEU A 309 -3.39 -12.77 -17.15
C LEU A 309 -4.25 -12.36 -15.94
N ARG A 310 -3.64 -11.88 -14.88
CA ARG A 310 -4.37 -11.44 -13.69
C ARG A 310 -5.17 -10.17 -13.96
N GLN A 311 -6.32 -10.09 -13.35
CA GLN A 311 -7.22 -8.94 -13.48
C GLN A 311 -6.56 -7.66 -12.93
N GLY A 312 -6.85 -6.53 -13.56
CA GLY A 312 -6.25 -5.25 -13.18
C GLY A 312 -4.76 -5.09 -13.49
N SER A 313 -4.12 -6.13 -14.03
CA SER A 313 -2.69 -6.13 -14.37
C SER A 313 -2.41 -5.60 -15.77
N PHE A 314 -1.15 -5.17 -15.98
CA PHE A 314 -0.67 -4.67 -17.26
C PHE A 314 0.38 -5.60 -17.87
N SER A 315 0.18 -5.90 -19.13
CA SER A 315 1.14 -6.59 -19.98
C SER A 315 1.99 -5.61 -20.80
N ASN A 316 3.23 -6.02 -21.13
CA ASN A 316 4.17 -5.33 -22.01
C ASN A 316 4.26 -6.05 -23.33
N VAL A 317 3.59 -5.56 -24.35
CA VAL A 317 3.43 -6.26 -25.64
C VAL A 317 3.89 -5.37 -26.79
N GLY A 318 5.16 -5.42 -27.09
CA GLY A 318 5.78 -4.50 -28.08
C GLY A 318 5.84 -3.05 -27.61
N GLY A 319 5.24 -2.71 -26.50
CA GLY A 319 5.23 -1.48 -25.74
C GLY A 319 5.50 -1.75 -24.29
N PHE A 320 5.16 -0.81 -23.41
CA PHE A 320 5.26 -0.98 -21.97
C PHE A 320 3.95 -0.53 -21.31
N GLY A 321 3.35 -1.38 -20.47
CA GLY A 321 2.08 -1.12 -19.79
C GLY A 321 0.93 -0.81 -20.75
N ASN A 322 0.85 -1.50 -21.89
CA ASN A 322 0.01 -1.13 -23.02
C ASN A 322 -1.21 -2.03 -23.26
N VAL A 323 -1.27 -3.17 -22.58
CA VAL A 323 -2.42 -4.08 -22.58
C VAL A 323 -2.78 -4.40 -21.13
N SER A 324 -4.08 -4.41 -20.81
CA SER A 324 -4.56 -4.78 -19.47
C SER A 324 -5.83 -5.62 -19.55
N ILE A 325 -6.16 -6.29 -18.44
CA ILE A 325 -7.41 -7.03 -18.26
C ILE A 325 -8.24 -6.28 -17.22
N ALA A 326 -9.48 -5.97 -17.53
CA ALA A 326 -10.36 -5.26 -16.60
C ALA A 326 -10.74 -6.16 -15.43
N VAL A 327 -10.94 -5.54 -14.27
CA VAL A 327 -11.46 -6.23 -13.08
C VAL A 327 -12.84 -6.83 -13.39
N GLY A 328 -13.05 -8.09 -13.05
CA GLY A 328 -14.26 -8.86 -13.37
C GLY A 328 -14.22 -9.55 -14.74
N ALA A 329 -13.11 -9.47 -15.50
CA ALA A 329 -12.92 -10.23 -16.74
C ALA A 329 -11.82 -11.29 -16.54
N VAL A 330 -12.07 -12.52 -16.97
CA VAL A 330 -11.11 -13.63 -16.90
C VAL A 330 -10.60 -13.94 -18.29
N ILE A 331 -9.30 -14.12 -18.44
CA ILE A 331 -8.64 -14.58 -19.65
C ILE A 331 -7.77 -15.79 -19.29
N GLU A 332 -8.09 -16.96 -19.83
CA GLU A 332 -7.50 -18.22 -19.41
C GLU A 332 -6.22 -18.58 -20.18
N ASN A 333 -6.03 -18.05 -21.38
CA ASN A 333 -4.94 -18.52 -22.22
C ASN A 333 -4.00 -17.42 -22.69
N ALA A 334 -2.72 -17.77 -22.80
CA ALA A 334 -1.70 -16.91 -23.37
C ALA A 334 -0.90 -17.62 -24.47
N ILE A 335 -0.62 -16.92 -25.57
CA ILE A 335 0.30 -17.35 -26.61
C ILE A 335 1.35 -16.25 -26.79
N ALA A 336 2.57 -16.51 -26.33
CA ALA A 336 3.69 -15.60 -26.49
C ALA A 336 4.43 -15.83 -27.81
N GLY A 337 5.42 -15.00 -28.09
CA GLY A 337 6.14 -14.94 -29.34
C GLY A 337 7.45 -15.68 -29.40
N ALA A 338 8.48 -15.06 -29.98
CA ALA A 338 9.80 -15.66 -30.11
C ALA A 338 10.86 -14.91 -29.26
N GLY A 339 10.44 -14.11 -28.31
CA GLY A 339 11.29 -13.39 -27.36
C GLY A 339 11.72 -14.27 -26.20
N ASP A 340 12.54 -13.75 -25.31
CA ASP A 340 12.71 -14.33 -23.98
C ASP A 340 11.57 -13.75 -23.12
N ASP A 341 10.43 -14.45 -23.00
CA ASP A 341 9.16 -13.91 -22.52
C ASP A 341 8.90 -14.27 -21.04
N GLN A 342 8.09 -13.47 -20.36
CA GLN A 342 7.64 -13.71 -19.00
C GLN A 342 6.10 -13.73 -18.99
N ILE A 343 5.51 -14.79 -18.45
CA ILE A 343 4.07 -15.02 -18.48
C ILE A 343 3.61 -15.38 -17.07
N TYR A 344 2.62 -14.65 -16.59
CA TYR A 344 1.90 -14.95 -15.36
C TYR A 344 0.48 -15.40 -15.70
N GLY A 345 0.08 -16.56 -15.19
CA GLY A 345 -1.29 -17.03 -15.17
C GLY A 345 -2.12 -16.27 -14.12
N ASN A 346 -3.31 -16.78 -13.86
CA ASN A 346 -4.24 -16.29 -12.86
C ASN A 346 -4.82 -17.45 -12.03
N SER A 347 -5.96 -17.29 -11.40
CA SER A 347 -6.60 -18.35 -10.59
C SER A 347 -7.36 -19.41 -11.40
N SER A 348 -7.44 -19.29 -12.72
CA SER A 348 -8.11 -20.25 -13.59
C SER A 348 -7.14 -21.28 -14.17
N ASP A 349 -7.67 -22.42 -14.66
CA ASP A 349 -6.90 -23.39 -15.44
C ASP A 349 -6.33 -22.76 -16.72
N ASN A 350 -5.07 -22.34 -16.69
CA ASN A 350 -4.45 -21.64 -17.79
C ASN A 350 -3.82 -22.57 -18.83
N ARG A 351 -3.92 -22.18 -20.10
CA ARG A 351 -3.23 -22.84 -21.19
C ARG A 351 -2.23 -21.89 -21.85
N ILE A 352 -0.94 -22.08 -21.54
CA ILE A 352 0.13 -21.15 -21.87
C ILE A 352 1.05 -21.75 -22.95
N THR A 353 1.22 -21.02 -24.05
CA THR A 353 2.17 -21.36 -25.11
C THR A 353 3.33 -20.36 -25.07
N PRO A 354 4.53 -20.75 -24.60
CA PRO A 354 5.65 -19.83 -24.41
C PRO A 354 6.23 -19.27 -25.71
N GLY A 355 6.09 -20.02 -26.83
CA GLY A 355 6.73 -19.64 -28.07
C GLY A 355 8.18 -20.12 -28.13
N GLY A 356 9.11 -19.25 -28.52
CA GLY A 356 10.53 -19.57 -28.60
C GLY A 356 11.37 -18.53 -27.85
N GLY A 357 12.47 -19.03 -27.25
CA GLY A 357 13.34 -18.14 -26.44
C GLY A 357 13.72 -18.78 -25.11
N ARG A 358 14.01 -17.94 -24.14
CA ARG A 358 14.19 -18.35 -22.74
C ARG A 358 13.07 -17.74 -21.94
N ASP A 359 12.03 -18.53 -21.75
CA ASP A 359 10.79 -18.03 -21.19
C ASP A 359 10.68 -18.38 -19.71
N ARG A 360 9.94 -17.57 -18.98
CA ARG A 360 9.55 -17.83 -17.59
C ARG A 360 8.03 -17.86 -17.53
N ILE A 361 7.49 -18.91 -16.95
CA ILE A 361 6.06 -19.09 -16.76
C ILE A 361 5.81 -19.35 -15.28
N ASP A 362 4.89 -18.62 -14.72
CA ASP A 362 4.23 -18.90 -13.46
C ASP A 362 2.76 -19.17 -13.80
N GLY A 363 2.26 -20.39 -13.52
CA GLY A 363 0.89 -20.76 -13.85
C GLY A 363 -0.13 -20.04 -12.97
N GLY A 364 0.20 -19.85 -11.71
CA GLY A 364 -0.71 -19.28 -10.69
C GLY A 364 -1.42 -20.38 -9.93
N LEU A 365 -2.67 -20.12 -9.59
CA LEU A 365 -3.60 -21.13 -9.10
C LEU A 365 -4.27 -21.83 -10.28
N GLY A 366 -4.90 -22.99 -10.03
CA GLY A 366 -5.60 -23.76 -11.06
C GLY A 366 -4.80 -24.96 -11.55
N ALA A 367 -5.30 -25.60 -12.59
CA ALA A 367 -4.66 -26.77 -13.20
C ALA A 367 -4.03 -26.38 -14.55
N ASP A 368 -2.83 -25.85 -14.51
CA ASP A 368 -2.18 -25.16 -15.59
C ASP A 368 -1.48 -26.07 -16.60
N THR A 369 -1.50 -25.69 -17.85
CA THR A 369 -0.92 -26.45 -18.94
C THR A 369 0.06 -25.60 -19.76
N VAL A 370 1.33 -25.95 -19.76
CA VAL A 370 2.29 -25.41 -20.74
C VAL A 370 2.28 -26.23 -22.03
N VAL A 371 2.09 -25.53 -23.15
CA VAL A 371 1.97 -26.15 -24.49
C VAL A 371 3.27 -26.03 -25.26
N LEU A 372 3.82 -27.17 -25.62
CA LEU A 372 5.10 -27.33 -26.33
C LEU A 372 4.85 -27.92 -27.72
N PRO A 373 5.28 -27.26 -28.82
CA PRO A 373 4.87 -27.66 -30.17
C PRO A 373 5.53 -28.96 -30.67
N GLY A 374 6.64 -29.40 -30.09
CA GLY A 374 7.38 -30.61 -30.46
C GLY A 374 6.94 -31.87 -29.72
N PRO A 375 7.39 -33.07 -30.15
CA PRO A 375 7.13 -34.33 -29.41
C PRO A 375 7.94 -34.35 -28.09
N ARG A 376 7.44 -35.04 -27.08
CA ARG A 376 8.09 -35.17 -25.77
C ARG A 376 9.59 -35.58 -25.85
N SER A 377 9.94 -36.39 -26.84
CA SER A 377 11.32 -36.83 -27.05
C SER A 377 12.29 -35.74 -27.51
N ALA A 378 11.78 -34.59 -27.95
CA ALA A 378 12.60 -33.44 -28.36
C ALA A 378 13.00 -32.53 -27.19
N TYR A 379 12.46 -32.76 -25.98
CA TYR A 379 12.67 -31.90 -24.83
C TYR A 379 13.36 -32.67 -23.70
N THR A 380 14.24 -31.93 -22.99
CA THR A 380 14.88 -32.37 -21.74
C THR A 380 14.25 -31.64 -20.57
N LEU A 381 13.79 -32.39 -19.58
CA LEU A 381 13.26 -31.82 -18.32
C LEU A 381 14.33 -31.89 -17.25
N THR A 382 14.62 -30.78 -16.61
CA THR A 382 15.61 -30.65 -15.52
C THR A 382 14.97 -29.97 -14.32
N TRP A 383 14.89 -30.69 -13.21
CA TRP A 383 14.37 -30.19 -11.94
C TRP A 383 15.48 -29.55 -11.10
N THR A 384 15.17 -28.45 -10.46
CA THR A 384 15.92 -27.91 -9.33
C THR A 384 15.08 -28.09 -8.05
N THR A 385 15.52 -27.54 -6.96
CA THR A 385 14.74 -27.59 -5.70
C THR A 385 13.45 -26.75 -5.76
N THR A 386 13.36 -25.82 -6.69
CA THR A 386 12.23 -24.87 -6.75
C THR A 386 11.57 -24.81 -8.13
N ASP A 387 12.18 -25.31 -9.20
CA ASP A 387 11.72 -24.99 -10.54
C ASP A 387 11.96 -26.12 -11.53
N LEU A 388 11.15 -26.17 -12.58
CA LEU A 388 11.31 -27.05 -13.72
C LEU A 388 11.83 -26.29 -14.93
N PHE A 389 12.92 -26.78 -15.53
CA PHE A 389 13.47 -26.27 -16.79
C PHE A 389 13.15 -27.23 -17.91
N ILE A 390 12.56 -26.72 -18.98
CA ILE A 390 12.20 -27.47 -20.20
C ILE A 390 13.08 -26.97 -21.32
N SER A 391 14.07 -27.76 -21.74
CA SER A 391 14.98 -27.38 -22.83
C SER A 391 14.67 -28.20 -24.09
N GLY A 392 14.46 -27.50 -25.21
CA GLY A 392 14.03 -28.09 -26.47
C GLY A 392 14.38 -27.26 -27.69
N PRO A 393 13.82 -27.62 -28.88
CA PRO A 393 14.10 -26.95 -30.15
C PRO A 393 13.75 -25.43 -30.13
N ASP A 394 12.79 -25.06 -29.33
CA ASP A 394 12.24 -23.71 -29.29
C ASP A 394 12.95 -22.81 -28.25
N GLY A 395 13.82 -23.42 -27.43
CA GLY A 395 14.56 -22.70 -26.40
C GLY A 395 14.59 -23.40 -25.05
N THR A 396 14.60 -22.64 -23.98
CA THR A 396 14.51 -23.15 -22.61
C THR A 396 13.44 -22.40 -21.86
N THR A 397 12.41 -23.08 -21.45
CA THR A 397 11.32 -22.52 -20.63
C THR A 397 11.53 -22.91 -19.18
N HIS A 398 11.47 -21.95 -18.29
CA HIS A 398 11.46 -22.09 -16.86
C HIS A 398 10.01 -22.04 -16.39
N VAL A 399 9.52 -23.04 -15.70
CA VAL A 399 8.12 -23.10 -15.25
C VAL A 399 8.01 -23.31 -13.76
N ARG A 400 6.98 -22.71 -13.17
CA ARG A 400 6.55 -22.80 -11.78
C ARG A 400 5.03 -22.89 -11.75
N ASN A 401 4.46 -23.54 -10.75
CA ASN A 401 3.01 -23.66 -10.56
C ASN A 401 2.31 -24.09 -11.86
N VAL A 402 2.70 -25.26 -12.40
CA VAL A 402 2.18 -25.83 -13.65
C VAL A 402 2.04 -27.33 -13.49
N GLU A 403 0.86 -27.87 -13.67
CA GLU A 403 0.48 -29.26 -13.41
C GLU A 403 0.60 -30.12 -14.64
N TYR A 404 0.56 -29.52 -15.85
CA TYR A 404 0.58 -30.29 -17.08
C TYR A 404 1.54 -29.75 -18.14
N LEU A 405 2.27 -30.62 -18.81
CA LEU A 405 3.03 -30.28 -20.02
C LEU A 405 2.42 -31.00 -21.22
N ALA A 406 1.86 -30.24 -22.15
CA ALA A 406 1.24 -30.75 -23.37
C ALA A 406 2.23 -30.67 -24.53
N PHE A 407 2.83 -31.81 -24.89
CA PHE A 407 3.63 -31.99 -26.09
C PHE A 407 2.76 -32.38 -27.29
N SER A 408 3.29 -32.32 -28.50
CA SER A 408 2.53 -32.67 -29.70
C SER A 408 2.05 -34.12 -29.75
N ASP A 409 2.64 -35.03 -29.00
CA ASP A 409 2.36 -36.46 -28.96
C ASP A 409 1.81 -36.98 -27.62
N VAL A 410 1.96 -36.26 -26.55
CA VAL A 410 1.51 -36.66 -25.21
C VAL A 410 1.38 -35.46 -24.28
N THR A 411 0.41 -35.50 -23.38
CA THR A 411 0.36 -34.63 -22.18
C THR A 411 0.86 -35.43 -20.99
N ILE A 412 1.76 -34.87 -20.20
CA ILE A 412 2.24 -35.45 -18.95
C ILE A 412 1.87 -34.57 -17.78
N GLU A 413 1.59 -35.18 -16.66
CA GLU A 413 1.40 -34.52 -15.39
C GLU A 413 2.75 -34.20 -14.76
N VAL A 414 2.89 -33.05 -14.18
CA VAL A 414 4.05 -32.57 -13.43
C VAL A 414 3.80 -32.89 -11.97
N VAL A 415 4.41 -33.91 -11.44
CA VAL A 415 4.28 -34.26 -10.03
C VAL A 415 5.14 -33.29 -9.23
N ILE A 416 4.51 -32.48 -8.39
CA ILE A 416 5.16 -31.55 -7.50
C ILE A 416 5.48 -32.30 -6.20
N GLU A 417 6.76 -32.65 -5.99
CA GLU A 417 7.24 -33.24 -4.72
C GLU A 417 7.92 -32.15 -3.87
N ARG A 418 7.23 -31.01 -3.64
CA ARG A 418 7.75 -29.84 -2.91
C ARG A 418 6.60 -28.88 -2.59
N GLY A 419 6.85 -27.93 -1.67
CA GLY A 419 5.91 -26.85 -1.40
C GLY A 419 5.71 -25.89 -2.59
N LEU A 420 4.56 -25.30 -2.62
CA LEU A 420 4.16 -24.30 -3.60
C LEU A 420 4.61 -22.89 -3.17
N ILE A 421 4.71 -21.99 -4.14
CA ILE A 421 4.74 -20.55 -3.90
C ILE A 421 3.64 -19.98 -4.79
N VAL A 422 2.53 -19.61 -4.18
CA VAL A 422 1.35 -19.13 -4.90
C VAL A 422 0.99 -17.73 -4.42
N VAL A 423 0.65 -16.87 -5.34
CA VAL A 423 0.10 -15.53 -5.08
C VAL A 423 -1.16 -15.40 -5.90
N GLY A 424 -2.29 -15.20 -5.23
CA GLY A 424 -3.58 -14.93 -5.84
C GLY A 424 -3.63 -13.63 -6.63
N ASP A 425 -4.77 -13.28 -7.12
CA ASP A 425 -5.00 -11.97 -7.77
C ASP A 425 -5.91 -11.06 -6.91
N ILE A 426 -6.80 -10.32 -7.46
CA ILE A 426 -7.71 -9.40 -6.74
C ILE A 426 -9.14 -9.92 -6.65
N THR A 427 -9.35 -11.20 -6.77
CA THR A 427 -10.67 -11.85 -6.73
C THR A 427 -10.70 -12.90 -5.64
N ASP A 428 -11.89 -13.32 -5.26
CA ASP A 428 -12.10 -14.36 -4.26
C ASP A 428 -11.60 -15.71 -4.79
N GLU A 429 -10.49 -16.20 -4.26
CA GLU A 429 -9.85 -17.46 -4.67
C GLU A 429 -10.05 -18.60 -3.68
N VAL A 430 -9.75 -19.84 -4.15
CA VAL A 430 -9.54 -20.99 -3.30
C VAL A 430 -8.14 -21.53 -3.55
N ALA A 431 -7.24 -21.30 -2.62
CA ALA A 431 -5.85 -21.76 -2.69
C ALA A 431 -5.66 -23.01 -1.85
N HIS A 432 -5.10 -24.05 -2.45
CA HIS A 432 -4.68 -25.25 -1.73
C HIS A 432 -3.16 -25.40 -1.82
N GLY A 433 -2.51 -25.50 -0.69
CA GLY A 433 -1.14 -25.95 -0.55
C GLY A 433 -0.99 -27.44 -0.79
N THR A 434 0.10 -28.01 -0.35
CA THR A 434 0.48 -29.42 -0.49
C THR A 434 0.72 -30.09 0.86
N ASP A 435 1.20 -31.33 0.88
CA ASP A 435 1.76 -31.95 2.10
C ASP A 435 3.23 -31.54 2.35
N PHE A 436 3.67 -30.36 1.87
CA PHE A 436 5.03 -29.80 2.01
C PHE A 436 4.93 -28.31 2.39
N SER A 437 5.99 -27.75 2.96
CA SER A 437 6.02 -26.35 3.38
C SER A 437 5.79 -25.38 2.23
N ASP A 438 4.68 -24.69 2.26
CA ASP A 438 4.17 -23.81 1.21
C ASP A 438 4.33 -22.32 1.56
N ARG A 439 4.20 -21.45 0.56
CA ARG A 439 4.00 -20.03 0.71
C ARG A 439 2.77 -19.62 -0.07
N LEU A 440 1.73 -19.23 0.63
CA LEU A 440 0.43 -18.93 0.06
C LEU A 440 0.05 -17.49 0.38
N SER A 441 -0.45 -16.78 -0.62
CA SER A 441 -1.00 -15.43 -0.44
C SER A 441 -2.25 -15.30 -1.29
N GLY A 442 -3.38 -14.86 -0.70
CA GLY A 442 -4.62 -14.57 -1.43
C GLY A 442 -4.50 -13.27 -2.24
N SER A 443 -3.91 -12.23 -1.72
CA SER A 443 -3.77 -10.86 -2.25
C SER A 443 -4.96 -9.97 -1.89
N ASP A 444 -5.80 -9.52 -2.83
CA ASP A 444 -7.05 -8.79 -2.57
C ASP A 444 -8.23 -9.72 -2.92
N GLY A 445 -9.25 -9.82 -2.12
CA GLY A 445 -10.42 -10.69 -2.33
C GLY A 445 -10.82 -11.38 -1.03
N ASP A 446 -12.02 -11.98 -0.99
CA ASP A 446 -12.43 -12.81 0.15
C ASP A 446 -11.98 -14.25 -0.13
N ASP A 447 -10.75 -14.60 0.28
CA ASP A 447 -10.05 -15.82 -0.14
C ASP A 447 -10.29 -17.01 0.80
N GLN A 448 -10.09 -18.22 0.28
CA GLN A 448 -10.08 -19.45 1.07
C GLN A 448 -8.72 -20.15 0.88
N ILE A 449 -7.90 -20.19 1.92
CA ILE A 449 -6.54 -20.70 1.86
C ILE A 449 -6.41 -21.91 2.78
N TYR A 450 -5.91 -22.99 2.23
CA TYR A 450 -5.68 -24.27 2.92
C TYR A 450 -4.20 -24.67 2.78
N GLY A 451 -3.43 -24.62 3.86
CA GLY A 451 -2.01 -24.98 3.88
C GLY A 451 -1.78 -26.48 3.72
N HIS A 452 -2.58 -27.32 4.39
CA HIS A 452 -2.55 -28.77 4.50
C HIS A 452 -1.48 -29.31 5.44
N GLY A 453 -0.22 -29.43 5.06
CA GLY A 453 0.75 -30.07 5.93
C GLY A 453 2.20 -29.60 5.81
N GLU A 454 3.02 -29.94 6.81
CA GLU A 454 4.34 -29.36 7.04
C GLU A 454 4.22 -27.85 7.42
N HIS A 455 5.27 -27.03 7.26
CA HIS A 455 5.36 -25.69 7.83
C HIS A 455 5.11 -24.62 6.78
N ASP A 456 3.95 -24.03 6.82
CA ASP A 456 3.48 -23.10 5.81
C ASP A 456 3.69 -21.62 6.21
N GLN A 457 3.74 -20.74 5.23
CA GLN A 457 3.71 -19.30 5.41
C GLN A 457 2.49 -18.77 4.66
N ILE A 458 1.55 -18.14 5.38
CA ILE A 458 0.25 -17.78 4.84
C ILE A 458 -0.04 -16.30 5.10
N ILE A 459 -0.51 -15.62 4.07
CA ILE A 459 -1.03 -14.25 4.11
C ILE A 459 -2.36 -14.27 3.37
N GLY A 460 -3.47 -13.88 4.01
CA GLY A 460 -4.76 -13.71 3.35
C GLY A 460 -4.69 -12.58 2.35
N GLY A 461 -4.56 -11.38 2.81
CA GLY A 461 -4.40 -10.18 2.02
C GLY A 461 -5.42 -9.11 2.43
N ARG A 462 -6.17 -8.55 1.48
CA ARG A 462 -7.28 -7.68 1.77
C ARG A 462 -8.58 -8.38 1.47
N GLY A 463 -9.52 -8.33 2.37
CA GLY A 463 -10.81 -8.97 2.25
C GLY A 463 -11.10 -9.83 3.45
N ASP A 464 -12.29 -10.40 3.52
CA ASP A 464 -12.69 -11.25 4.64
C ASP A 464 -12.26 -12.69 4.34
N ASP A 465 -11.04 -13.08 4.78
CA ASP A 465 -10.37 -14.32 4.40
C ASP A 465 -10.70 -15.51 5.32
N TYR A 466 -10.66 -16.70 4.74
CA TYR A 466 -10.68 -17.96 5.47
C TYR A 466 -9.33 -18.68 5.33
N ILE A 467 -8.60 -18.84 6.41
CA ILE A 467 -7.30 -19.49 6.46
C ILE A 467 -7.38 -20.73 7.35
N ASP A 468 -7.03 -21.91 6.78
CA ASP A 468 -6.83 -23.17 7.49
C ASP A 468 -5.39 -23.63 7.20
N ALA A 469 -4.44 -23.32 8.10
CA ALA A 469 -3.04 -23.61 7.87
C ALA A 469 -2.74 -25.12 7.88
N GLY A 470 -3.47 -25.89 8.73
CA GLY A 470 -3.51 -27.33 8.60
C GLY A 470 -2.67 -28.08 9.64
N ALA A 471 -1.66 -28.80 9.23
CA ALA A 471 -0.81 -29.57 10.15
C ALA A 471 0.67 -29.22 9.93
N GLY A 472 1.27 -28.66 10.92
CA GLY A 472 2.65 -28.19 10.83
C GLY A 472 2.98 -27.23 11.95
N ASN A 473 4.02 -26.44 11.81
CA ASN A 473 4.20 -25.26 12.64
C ASN A 473 4.16 -24.08 11.66
N ASP A 474 3.01 -23.47 11.56
CA ASP A 474 2.68 -22.57 10.49
C ASP A 474 2.89 -21.11 10.92
N LEU A 475 3.16 -20.25 9.96
CA LEU A 475 3.34 -18.83 10.17
C LEU A 475 2.28 -18.06 9.40
N ILE A 476 1.36 -17.45 10.15
CA ILE A 476 0.23 -16.72 9.58
C ILE A 476 0.42 -15.24 9.91
N TYR A 477 0.36 -14.40 8.88
CA TYR A 477 0.49 -12.94 9.02
C TYR A 477 -0.88 -12.30 9.05
N ILE A 478 -1.02 -11.31 9.94
CA ILE A 478 -2.23 -10.49 10.01
C ILE A 478 -2.29 -9.48 8.85
N ASP A 479 -3.47 -9.20 8.37
CA ASP A 479 -3.75 -8.25 7.29
C ASP A 479 -5.11 -7.52 7.45
N GLU A 480 -5.74 -7.07 6.39
CA GLU A 480 -6.88 -6.15 6.40
C GLU A 480 -8.18 -6.90 6.06
N GLY A 481 -9.06 -7.11 7.03
CA GLY A 481 -10.35 -7.80 6.83
C GLY A 481 -11.00 -8.29 8.12
N ASP A 482 -12.17 -8.90 8.02
CA ASP A 482 -12.82 -9.66 9.11
C ASP A 482 -12.54 -11.16 8.87
N ASP A 483 -11.34 -11.64 9.29
CA ASP A 483 -10.78 -12.93 8.89
C ASP A 483 -11.20 -14.11 9.79
N THR A 484 -11.11 -15.32 9.24
CA THR A 484 -11.19 -16.57 10.01
C THR A 484 -9.89 -17.33 9.89
N ILE A 485 -9.13 -17.41 10.97
CA ILE A 485 -7.79 -18.00 11.02
C ILE A 485 -7.79 -19.23 11.92
N ILE A 486 -7.36 -20.36 11.35
CA ILE A 486 -7.20 -21.65 12.03
C ILE A 486 -5.74 -22.09 11.83
N GLY A 487 -4.95 -22.15 12.91
CA GLY A 487 -3.60 -22.68 12.89
C GLY A 487 -3.61 -24.18 12.58
N GLY A 488 -4.21 -25.00 13.41
CA GLY A 488 -4.42 -26.42 13.12
C GLY A 488 -3.72 -27.36 14.09
N GLU A 489 -3.01 -28.42 13.57
CA GLU A 489 -2.19 -29.32 14.39
C GLU A 489 -0.74 -28.83 14.41
N GLY A 490 -0.22 -28.41 15.52
CA GLY A 490 1.19 -28.03 15.61
C GLY A 490 1.51 -27.00 16.67
N THR A 491 2.43 -26.11 16.34
CA THR A 491 2.74 -24.92 17.12
C THR A 491 2.78 -23.74 16.15
N ASP A 492 1.66 -23.05 16.08
CA ASP A 492 1.39 -22.09 15.04
C ASP A 492 1.62 -20.66 15.52
N ILE A 493 2.11 -19.83 14.64
CA ILE A 493 2.49 -18.44 14.93
C ILE A 493 1.53 -17.50 14.23
N LEU A 494 0.88 -16.64 15.01
CA LEU A 494 0.19 -15.47 14.49
C LEU A 494 1.11 -14.24 14.62
N ASP A 495 1.54 -13.69 13.52
CA ASP A 495 2.44 -12.52 13.47
C ASP A 495 1.63 -11.24 13.23
N LEU A 496 1.50 -10.43 14.28
CA LEU A 496 0.80 -9.15 14.26
C LEU A 496 1.75 -7.96 14.04
N SER A 497 3.04 -8.20 13.78
CA SER A 497 4.05 -7.14 13.67
C SER A 497 3.79 -6.17 12.51
N GLY A 498 3.00 -6.59 11.53
CA GLY A 498 2.52 -5.80 10.39
C GLY A 498 1.33 -4.89 10.70
N ALA A 499 0.66 -5.06 11.83
CA ALA A 499 -0.54 -4.30 12.16
C ALA A 499 -0.26 -2.79 12.23
N LEU A 500 -1.17 -2.00 11.65
CA LEU A 500 -1.08 -0.53 11.60
C LEU A 500 -1.72 0.15 12.81
N THR A 501 -2.44 -0.62 13.64
CA THR A 501 -3.04 -0.17 14.91
C THR A 501 -2.72 -1.20 15.98
N GLY A 502 -2.76 -0.80 17.26
CA GLY A 502 -2.74 -1.78 18.35
C GLY A 502 -3.93 -2.72 18.27
N VAL A 503 -3.75 -3.97 18.66
CA VAL A 503 -4.76 -5.04 18.57
C VAL A 503 -5.28 -5.44 19.94
N VAL A 504 -6.50 -5.97 19.97
CA VAL A 504 -7.08 -6.65 21.13
C VAL A 504 -7.35 -8.09 20.70
N LEU A 505 -6.55 -9.02 21.23
CA LEU A 505 -6.63 -10.46 20.96
C LEU A 505 -7.02 -11.22 22.23
N ASP A 506 -8.04 -12.07 22.13
CA ASP A 506 -8.45 -13.00 23.18
C ASP A 506 -8.55 -14.40 22.56
N LEU A 507 -7.49 -15.21 22.74
CA LEU A 507 -7.44 -16.58 22.18
C LEU A 507 -8.49 -17.48 22.84
N GLN A 508 -8.81 -17.28 24.12
CA GLN A 508 -9.83 -18.08 24.79
C GLN A 508 -11.23 -17.81 24.21
N ALA A 509 -11.51 -16.57 23.87
CA ALA A 509 -12.74 -16.20 23.17
C ALA A 509 -12.68 -16.52 21.65
N GLY A 510 -11.49 -16.72 21.11
CA GLY A 510 -11.25 -16.91 19.68
C GLY A 510 -11.51 -15.64 18.88
N LEU A 511 -11.16 -14.47 19.41
CA LEU A 511 -11.53 -13.20 18.82
C LEU A 511 -10.37 -12.20 18.83
N MET A 512 -10.11 -11.58 17.69
CA MET A 512 -9.22 -10.43 17.61
C MET A 512 -9.96 -9.22 17.03
N THR A 513 -9.57 -8.03 17.47
CA THR A 513 -10.12 -6.77 16.96
C THR A 513 -9.04 -5.70 16.83
N GLY A 514 -9.02 -5.03 15.69
CA GLY A 514 -8.14 -3.89 15.43
C GLY A 514 -8.83 -2.89 14.50
N ALA A 515 -8.46 -1.62 14.56
CA ALA A 515 -9.07 -0.64 13.67
C ALA A 515 -8.67 -0.85 12.18
N TRP A 516 -7.59 -1.58 11.97
CA TRP A 516 -7.07 -1.90 10.64
C TRP A 516 -7.42 -3.34 10.22
N SER A 517 -7.29 -4.33 11.10
CA SER A 517 -7.57 -5.74 10.82
C SER A 517 -9.06 -6.13 10.92
N GLY A 518 -9.93 -5.25 11.40
CA GLY A 518 -11.35 -5.62 11.53
C GLY A 518 -11.68 -6.46 12.78
N VAL A 519 -12.49 -7.51 12.61
CA VAL A 519 -12.94 -8.44 13.66
C VAL A 519 -12.68 -9.87 13.24
N ASP A 520 -11.59 -10.46 13.70
CA ASP A 520 -11.11 -11.74 13.26
C ASP A 520 -11.51 -12.88 14.21
N GLN A 521 -11.73 -14.06 13.65
CA GLN A 521 -11.95 -15.29 14.41
C GLN A 521 -10.66 -16.13 14.40
N ILE A 522 -10.09 -16.36 15.57
CA ILE A 522 -8.77 -17.01 15.74
C ILE A 522 -8.94 -18.33 16.51
N SER A 523 -8.29 -19.39 16.06
CA SER A 523 -8.27 -20.67 16.78
C SER A 523 -6.99 -21.46 16.50
N SER A 524 -6.60 -22.32 17.45
CA SER A 524 -5.43 -23.21 17.34
C SER A 524 -4.14 -22.43 17.06
N ILE A 525 -3.84 -21.42 17.87
CA ILE A 525 -2.62 -20.61 17.82
C ILE A 525 -1.93 -20.70 19.17
N GLU A 526 -0.69 -21.11 19.21
CA GLU A 526 0.11 -21.25 20.43
C GLU A 526 1.14 -20.12 20.58
N ARG A 527 1.47 -19.43 19.49
CA ARG A 527 2.49 -18.38 19.53
C ARG A 527 1.96 -17.08 18.91
N ILE A 528 2.19 -15.98 19.62
CA ILE A 528 1.79 -14.65 19.16
C ILE A 528 3.02 -13.75 19.15
N VAL A 529 3.20 -13.03 18.05
CA VAL A 529 4.09 -11.88 17.95
C VAL A 529 3.22 -10.64 17.87
N GLY A 530 3.26 -9.76 18.87
CA GLY A 530 2.48 -8.54 18.96
C GLY A 530 2.84 -7.51 17.92
N SER A 531 2.09 -6.43 17.87
CA SER A 531 2.33 -5.31 16.97
C SER A 531 3.47 -4.39 17.47
N ARG A 532 3.74 -3.31 16.77
CA ARG A 532 4.66 -2.25 17.23
C ARG A 532 3.98 -1.21 18.11
N LEU A 533 2.69 -1.38 18.36
CA LEU A 533 1.81 -0.43 19.03
C LEU A 533 1.27 -1.09 20.31
N ASN A 534 0.50 -0.34 21.10
CA ASN A 534 -0.01 -0.83 22.36
C ASN A 534 -1.09 -1.89 22.14
N ASP A 535 -0.83 -3.12 22.52
CA ASP A 535 -1.69 -4.28 22.35
C ASP A 535 -2.35 -4.71 23.66
N HIS A 536 -3.45 -5.42 23.56
CA HIS A 536 -4.06 -6.14 24.67
C HIS A 536 -4.26 -7.59 24.24
N ILE A 537 -3.43 -8.50 24.77
CA ILE A 537 -3.39 -9.90 24.36
C ILE A 537 -3.76 -10.78 25.54
N THR A 538 -4.68 -11.70 25.34
CA THR A 538 -5.03 -12.74 26.30
C THR A 538 -4.86 -14.11 25.63
N GLY A 539 -4.05 -14.96 26.21
CA GLY A 539 -3.88 -16.37 25.82
C GLY A 539 -5.10 -17.23 26.13
N ASP A 540 -4.98 -18.52 25.96
CA ASP A 540 -6.07 -19.46 26.25
C ASP A 540 -5.78 -20.38 27.47
N LEU A 541 -6.14 -21.66 27.41
CA LEU A 541 -5.87 -22.62 28.46
C LEU A 541 -4.68 -23.54 28.15
N ALA A 542 -4.02 -23.36 27.03
CA ALA A 542 -2.84 -24.12 26.62
C ALA A 542 -1.56 -23.32 26.95
N ASP A 543 -0.39 -23.99 26.91
CA ASP A 543 0.90 -23.33 27.03
C ASP A 543 1.14 -22.37 25.85
N ASN A 544 1.06 -21.05 26.07
CA ASN A 544 1.23 -20.02 25.06
C ASN A 544 2.65 -19.40 25.10
N TYR A 545 3.12 -18.95 23.96
CA TYR A 545 4.31 -18.11 23.84
C TYR A 545 3.92 -16.75 23.26
N ILE A 546 4.03 -15.69 24.06
CA ILE A 546 3.58 -14.34 23.67
C ILE A 546 4.74 -13.37 23.71
N GLN A 547 5.10 -12.81 22.56
CA GLN A 547 6.10 -11.76 22.44
C GLN A 547 5.43 -10.43 22.13
N ALA A 548 5.55 -9.45 23.03
CA ALA A 548 4.89 -8.15 22.91
C ALA A 548 5.36 -7.30 21.70
N TYR A 549 6.62 -7.46 21.26
CA TYR A 549 7.32 -6.84 20.15
C TYR A 549 7.56 -5.33 20.30
N GLY A 550 6.54 -4.48 20.51
CA GLY A 550 6.73 -3.05 20.73
C GLY A 550 5.48 -2.37 21.28
N GLY A 551 5.64 -1.19 21.87
CA GLY A 551 4.53 -0.49 22.52
C GLY A 551 4.57 -0.58 24.05
N ILE A 552 3.44 -0.30 24.67
CA ILE A 552 3.14 -0.55 26.10
C ILE A 552 1.91 -1.45 26.11
N ASP A 553 2.10 -2.71 26.40
CA ASP A 553 1.10 -3.73 26.20
C ASP A 553 0.51 -4.20 27.50
N VAL A 554 -0.67 -4.81 27.44
CA VAL A 554 -1.29 -5.55 28.52
C VAL A 554 -1.45 -6.98 28.05
N ILE A 555 -0.69 -7.91 28.68
CA ILE A 555 -0.64 -9.29 28.24
C ILE A 555 -1.02 -10.21 29.41
N HIS A 556 -1.99 -11.09 29.15
CA HIS A 556 -2.43 -12.16 30.02
C HIS A 556 -2.09 -13.51 29.40
N GLY A 557 -1.40 -14.38 30.11
CA GLY A 557 -1.11 -15.75 29.65
C GLY A 557 -2.37 -16.62 29.57
N GLY A 558 -3.24 -16.48 30.54
CA GLY A 558 -4.48 -17.25 30.60
C GLY A 558 -4.37 -18.46 31.53
N GLY A 559 -4.29 -19.64 30.96
CA GLY A 559 -3.99 -20.85 31.73
C GLY A 559 -3.08 -21.76 30.96
N GLY A 560 -2.24 -22.50 31.64
CA GLY A 560 -1.16 -23.24 30.95
C GLY A 560 0.16 -22.87 31.59
N ASN A 561 1.28 -23.19 30.97
CA ASN A 561 2.59 -22.73 31.42
C ASN A 561 3.14 -21.80 30.32
N ASP A 562 2.93 -20.53 30.53
CA ASP A 562 3.12 -19.54 29.47
C ASP A 562 4.53 -18.94 29.50
N GLU A 563 5.03 -18.54 28.34
CA GLU A 563 6.22 -17.70 28.22
C GLU A 563 5.86 -16.36 27.63
N ILE A 564 5.96 -15.29 28.42
CA ILE A 564 5.58 -13.93 28.03
C ILE A 564 6.81 -13.04 28.00
N ILE A 565 7.05 -12.38 26.87
CA ILE A 565 8.17 -11.45 26.67
C ILE A 565 7.61 -10.05 26.46
N GLY A 566 7.93 -9.13 27.35
CA GLY A 566 7.48 -7.74 27.34
C GLY A 566 8.15 -6.87 26.28
N SER A 567 7.57 -5.72 26.10
CA SER A 567 8.11 -4.63 25.30
C SER A 567 8.09 -3.30 26.06
N TRP A 568 8.60 -2.25 25.46
CA TRP A 568 8.61 -0.94 26.10
C TRP A 568 8.69 0.20 25.09
N MET A 569 8.29 1.40 25.52
CA MET A 569 8.52 2.64 24.75
C MET A 569 8.91 3.81 25.65
N GLU A 570 9.51 4.85 25.09
CA GLU A 570 9.69 6.12 25.80
C GLU A 570 8.35 6.85 25.93
N VAL A 571 7.99 7.21 27.17
CA VAL A 571 6.76 7.93 27.48
C VAL A 571 7.06 9.19 28.31
N GLY A 572 6.07 10.00 28.56
CA GLY A 572 6.22 11.28 29.26
C GLY A 572 6.56 12.38 28.28
N GLY A 573 7.51 13.25 28.61
CA GLY A 573 7.78 14.44 27.81
C GLY A 573 6.67 15.46 27.93
N ALA A 574 6.36 16.17 26.84
CA ALA A 574 5.25 17.12 26.78
C ALA A 574 3.98 16.40 26.31
N GLU A 575 2.88 16.62 27.00
CA GLU A 575 1.59 16.17 26.48
C GLU A 575 1.17 17.04 25.28
N ASP A 576 0.38 16.47 24.37
CA ASP A 576 -0.19 17.21 23.27
C ASP A 576 -1.03 18.38 23.78
N LEU A 577 -0.81 19.54 23.21
CA LEU A 577 -1.54 20.73 23.59
C LEU A 577 -2.95 20.68 22.99
N LEU A 578 -3.95 20.40 23.82
CA LEU A 578 -5.35 20.44 23.42
C LEU A 578 -5.86 21.87 23.44
N LYS A 579 -6.28 22.38 22.28
CA LYS A 579 -6.83 23.71 22.12
C LYS A 579 -8.29 23.66 21.66
N ALA A 580 -9.21 24.00 22.53
CA ALA A 580 -10.63 24.12 22.20
C ALA A 580 -10.95 25.44 21.48
N GLU A 581 -12.06 25.47 20.72
CA GLU A 581 -12.54 26.69 20.04
C GLU A 581 -12.71 27.90 20.94
N SER A 582 -12.95 27.70 22.26
CA SER A 582 -13.07 28.75 23.25
C SER A 582 -11.75 29.41 23.68
N GLN A 583 -10.61 28.81 23.34
CA GLN A 583 -9.29 29.35 23.63
C GLN A 583 -8.88 30.37 22.57
N ALA A 584 -9.32 31.61 22.73
CA ALA A 584 -9.01 32.67 21.79
C ALA A 584 -7.50 33.00 21.77
N ASN A 585 -6.81 32.67 20.66
CA ASN A 585 -5.42 33.03 20.37
C ASN A 585 -5.31 33.85 19.07
N GLY A 586 -6.30 34.66 18.78
CA GLY A 586 -6.54 35.38 17.54
C GLY A 586 -5.55 36.54 17.23
N SER A 587 -4.48 36.71 17.99
CA SER A 587 -3.44 37.73 17.76
C SER A 587 -2.09 37.30 18.31
N LEU A 588 -1.00 37.98 17.87
CA LEU A 588 0.34 37.77 18.43
C LEU A 588 0.40 37.97 19.96
N ALA A 589 -0.40 38.87 20.50
CA ALA A 589 -0.43 39.14 21.94
C ALA A 589 -1.15 38.05 22.76
N THR A 590 -1.97 37.24 22.11
CA THR A 590 -2.74 36.18 22.72
C THR A 590 -2.28 34.80 22.22
N ALA A 591 -1.15 34.74 21.50
CA ALA A 591 -0.61 33.50 20.96
C ALA A 591 -0.35 32.46 22.06
N VAL A 592 -0.71 31.22 21.80
CA VAL A 592 -0.45 30.07 22.69
C VAL A 592 1.03 29.73 22.60
N SER A 593 1.75 29.68 23.73
CA SER A 593 3.15 29.30 23.76
C SER A 593 3.30 27.80 23.68
N LEU A 594 4.19 27.32 22.78
CA LEU A 594 4.55 25.91 22.61
C LEU A 594 5.79 25.52 23.43
N ASP A 595 6.48 26.47 24.07
CA ASP A 595 7.79 26.23 24.71
C ASP A 595 7.79 25.14 25.81
N GLN A 596 6.63 24.83 26.38
CA GLN A 596 6.50 23.74 27.37
C GLN A 596 5.96 22.42 26.77
N SER A 597 5.66 22.42 25.46
CA SER A 597 5.06 21.28 24.76
C SER A 597 6.07 20.58 23.83
N PHE A 598 7.37 20.85 24.00
CA PHE A 598 8.40 20.16 23.23
C PHE A 598 8.92 18.91 23.96
N ASP A 599 8.94 17.79 23.25
CA ASP A 599 9.63 16.57 23.64
C ASP A 599 10.39 15.93 22.46
N LYS A 600 10.74 14.65 22.53
CA LYS A 600 11.39 13.90 21.45
C LYS A 600 10.64 12.63 21.08
N LEU A 601 9.43 12.46 21.58
CA LEU A 601 8.62 11.29 21.26
C LEU A 601 8.17 11.35 19.81
N PRO A 602 8.32 10.29 19.02
CA PRO A 602 7.83 10.28 17.65
C PRO A 602 6.30 10.30 17.65
N ARG A 603 5.70 11.36 17.11
CA ARG A 603 4.24 11.56 17.03
C ARG A 603 3.74 11.80 15.62
N ASP A 604 4.66 11.90 14.68
CA ASP A 604 4.39 12.20 13.30
C ASP A 604 5.52 11.68 12.41
N GLY A 605 5.19 11.09 11.27
CA GLY A 605 6.13 10.52 10.31
C GLY A 605 7.02 11.55 9.61
N THR A 606 6.59 12.82 9.54
CA THR A 606 7.36 13.92 8.93
C THR A 606 8.31 14.59 9.91
N VAL A 607 8.04 14.49 11.20
CA VAL A 607 8.92 14.99 12.26
C VAL A 607 10.21 14.17 12.30
N SER A 608 11.35 14.82 12.15
CA SER A 608 12.65 14.16 12.22
C SER A 608 12.84 13.44 13.55
N PHE A 609 12.98 12.13 13.50
CA PHE A 609 13.15 11.26 14.67
C PHE A 609 14.21 11.80 15.62
N GLY A 610 13.87 11.95 16.91
CA GLY A 610 14.77 12.46 17.94
C GLY A 610 15.04 13.96 17.95
N GLN A 611 14.33 14.75 17.13
CA GLN A 611 14.37 16.22 17.21
C GLN A 611 13.28 16.73 18.15
N PRO A 612 13.54 17.84 18.88
CA PRO A 612 12.52 18.48 19.70
C PRO A 612 11.33 18.94 18.86
N HIS A 613 10.13 18.47 19.18
CA HIS A 613 8.90 18.87 18.52
C HIS A 613 7.75 19.04 19.52
N ALA A 614 6.72 19.80 19.12
CA ALA A 614 5.49 20.00 19.85
C ALA A 614 4.30 19.70 18.95
N THR A 615 3.29 19.02 19.48
CA THR A 615 2.04 18.70 18.79
C THR A 615 0.88 19.50 19.41
N VAL A 616 0.03 20.07 18.56
CA VAL A 616 -1.17 20.79 18.97
C VAL A 616 -2.37 20.16 18.27
N VAL A 617 -3.26 19.56 19.03
CA VAL A 617 -4.59 19.14 18.56
C VAL A 617 -5.57 20.27 18.81
N ALA A 618 -6.14 20.85 17.79
CA ALA A 618 -6.87 22.11 17.88
C ALA A 618 -8.26 22.07 17.26
N THR A 619 -9.17 22.83 17.88
CA THR A 619 -10.43 23.25 17.29
C THR A 619 -10.39 24.76 17.09
N THR A 620 -10.80 25.24 15.92
CA THR A 620 -10.76 26.65 15.55
C THR A 620 -11.86 27.46 16.24
N HIS A 621 -11.59 28.75 16.54
CA HIS A 621 -12.57 29.63 17.18
C HIS A 621 -13.23 30.64 16.22
N GLY A 622 -13.03 30.48 14.90
CA GLY A 622 -13.57 31.39 13.88
C GLY A 622 -12.74 32.68 13.68
N GLY A 623 -11.51 32.69 14.19
CA GLY A 623 -10.49 33.71 14.02
C GLY A 623 -9.18 33.10 13.50
N TYR A 624 -8.17 33.95 13.29
CA TYR A 624 -6.82 33.44 13.08
C TYR A 624 -6.31 32.76 14.34
N GLU A 625 -5.51 31.68 14.18
CA GLU A 625 -4.93 30.92 15.27
C GLU A 625 -3.43 31.20 15.35
N TYR A 626 -2.95 31.76 16.49
CA TYR A 626 -1.53 32.09 16.67
C TYR A 626 -0.88 31.25 17.76
N TYR A 627 0.33 30.74 17.43
CA TYR A 627 1.20 30.01 18.35
C TYR A 627 2.55 30.70 18.44
N ALA A 628 3.20 30.62 19.59
CA ALA A 628 4.52 31.19 19.83
C ALA A 628 5.51 30.08 20.16
N PHE A 629 6.71 30.11 19.60
CA PHE A 629 7.81 29.21 19.91
C PHE A 629 9.13 29.95 19.96
N THR A 630 10.09 29.41 20.73
CA THR A 630 11.41 30.04 20.92
C THR A 630 12.47 29.21 20.20
N THR A 631 13.35 29.86 19.45
CA THR A 631 14.54 29.26 18.86
C THR A 631 15.78 29.65 19.62
N VAL A 632 16.67 28.70 19.89
CA VAL A 632 17.94 28.94 20.62
C VAL A 632 19.16 29.03 19.71
N ASN A 633 19.08 28.48 18.50
CA ASN A 633 20.15 28.42 17.53
C ASN A 633 19.90 29.35 16.34
N SER A 634 20.97 29.93 15.77
CA SER A 634 20.92 30.67 14.51
C SER A 634 21.09 29.74 13.31
N ASN A 635 20.51 30.11 12.17
CA ASN A 635 20.54 29.35 10.92
C ASN A 635 20.01 27.92 11.08
N THR A 636 18.94 27.75 11.86
CA THR A 636 18.27 26.50 12.15
C THR A 636 17.06 26.36 11.24
N ASP A 637 16.86 25.20 10.65
CA ASP A 637 15.65 24.86 9.90
C ASP A 637 14.58 24.39 10.88
N VAL A 638 13.43 25.04 10.87
CA VAL A 638 12.23 24.73 11.68
C VAL A 638 11.17 24.22 10.72
N ASN A 639 10.53 23.11 11.07
CA ASN A 639 9.47 22.52 10.28
C ASN A 639 8.13 22.73 10.94
N PHE A 640 7.12 23.01 10.13
CA PHE A 640 5.73 23.12 10.52
C PHE A 640 4.93 22.22 9.61
N ASP A 641 4.07 21.42 10.19
CA ASP A 641 3.21 20.46 9.50
C ASP A 641 1.81 20.51 10.07
N ILE A 642 0.80 20.42 9.23
CA ILE A 642 -0.60 20.33 9.65
C ILE A 642 -1.18 19.06 9.05
N ASP A 643 -1.77 18.23 9.89
CA ASP A 643 -2.41 16.97 9.53
C ASP A 643 -3.89 16.96 9.84
N GLY A 644 -4.66 16.20 9.04
CA GLY A 644 -6.06 15.90 9.28
C GLY A 644 -6.95 17.13 9.43
N ALA A 645 -6.61 18.24 8.76
CA ALA A 645 -7.41 19.43 8.80
C ALA A 645 -8.75 19.25 8.09
N SER A 646 -9.84 19.67 8.72
CA SER A 646 -11.17 19.67 8.13
C SER A 646 -11.42 20.82 7.13
N PHE A 647 -10.41 21.67 6.90
CA PHE A 647 -10.44 22.81 6.00
C PHE A 647 -9.10 22.98 5.26
N ASP A 648 -9.10 23.69 4.15
CA ASP A 648 -7.90 24.03 3.37
C ASP A 648 -7.02 25.03 4.16
N THR A 649 -5.81 24.61 4.56
CA THR A 649 -5.00 25.34 5.55
C THR A 649 -3.97 26.28 4.91
N VAL A 650 -3.52 27.29 5.67
CA VAL A 650 -2.38 28.17 5.34
C VAL A 650 -1.54 28.40 6.59
N ILE A 651 -0.27 28.05 6.53
CA ILE A 651 0.73 28.35 7.55
C ILE A 651 1.44 29.68 7.23
N ARG A 652 1.62 30.53 8.24
CA ARG A 652 2.41 31.78 8.13
C ARG A 652 3.30 31.97 9.34
N VAL A 653 4.55 32.36 9.12
CA VAL A 653 5.56 32.60 10.17
C VAL A 653 5.86 34.09 10.28
N PHE A 654 5.93 34.59 11.52
CA PHE A 654 6.21 36.02 11.82
C PHE A 654 7.38 36.13 12.79
N ASP A 655 8.10 37.27 12.71
CA ASP A 655 9.08 37.68 13.74
C ASP A 655 8.39 38.26 14.99
N ALA A 656 9.18 38.57 16.01
CA ALA A 656 8.69 39.21 17.27
C ALA A 656 8.03 40.56 17.07
N ASN A 657 8.23 41.23 15.94
CA ASN A 657 7.62 42.50 15.59
C ASN A 657 6.34 42.33 14.74
N GLY A 658 5.96 41.12 14.42
CA GLY A 658 4.81 40.83 13.58
C GLY A 658 5.06 40.99 12.07
N VAL A 659 6.31 40.97 11.64
CA VAL A 659 6.67 40.99 10.24
C VAL A 659 6.61 39.53 9.72
N GLU A 660 5.82 39.28 8.67
CA GLU A 660 5.72 37.99 8.03
C GLU A 660 7.04 37.62 7.34
N LEU A 661 7.53 36.45 7.62
CA LEU A 661 8.81 35.92 7.13
C LEU A 661 8.64 34.82 6.08
N ALA A 662 7.60 33.99 6.20
CA ALA A 662 7.31 32.90 5.29
C ALA A 662 5.83 32.52 5.36
N ARG A 663 5.36 31.84 4.33
CA ARG A 663 4.03 31.21 4.26
C ARG A 663 4.01 30.02 3.31
N ASN A 664 3.09 29.11 3.53
CA ASN A 664 2.70 28.08 2.58
C ASN A 664 1.22 27.71 2.75
N ASP A 665 0.57 27.26 1.67
CA ASP A 665 -0.84 26.85 1.62
C ASP A 665 -1.02 25.40 1.18
N ASP A 666 0.00 24.77 0.63
CA ASP A 666 -0.07 23.35 0.20
C ASP A 666 1.21 22.61 0.61
N GLY A 667 1.09 21.36 1.05
CA GLY A 667 2.22 20.50 1.35
C GLY A 667 2.70 19.72 0.12
N THR A 668 3.89 20.01 -0.40
CA THR A 668 4.52 19.17 -1.45
C THR A 668 5.46 18.11 -0.89
N TYR A 669 5.59 17.98 0.43
CA TYR A 669 6.53 17.06 1.11
C TYR A 669 5.98 16.46 2.39
N ASP A 670 4.69 16.28 2.47
CA ASP A 670 4.09 15.46 3.50
C ASP A 670 4.42 13.98 3.21
N ARG A 671 5.09 13.29 4.15
CA ARG A 671 5.53 11.90 4.01
C ARG A 671 4.55 10.90 4.62
N ASP A 672 3.61 11.35 5.41
CA ASP A 672 2.68 10.54 6.18
C ASP A 672 1.25 10.53 5.64
N GLY A 673 1.04 11.05 4.42
CA GLY A 673 -0.22 10.90 3.70
C GLY A 673 -1.33 11.87 4.10
N GLY A 674 -0.99 13.03 4.68
CA GLY A 674 -1.93 14.13 4.90
C GLY A 674 -2.65 14.56 3.62
N SER A 675 -3.80 15.19 3.78
CA SER A 675 -4.57 15.75 2.67
C SER A 675 -3.69 16.71 1.84
N PRO A 676 -3.76 16.74 0.51
CA PRO A 676 -3.05 17.73 -0.31
C PRO A 676 -3.46 19.18 0.00
N ARG A 677 -4.42 19.40 0.88
CA ARG A 677 -4.86 20.69 1.41
C ARG A 677 -4.25 21.03 2.77
N ASP A 678 -3.48 20.13 3.35
CA ASP A 678 -2.77 20.36 4.59
C ASP A 678 -1.45 21.06 4.29
N SER A 679 -1.07 22.02 5.13
CA SER A 679 0.08 22.90 4.87
C SER A 679 1.34 22.38 5.52
N TYR A 680 2.41 22.22 4.74
CA TYR A 680 3.77 21.96 5.24
C TYR A 680 4.70 23.14 4.94
N LEU A 681 5.51 23.58 5.91
CA LEU A 681 6.47 24.67 5.73
C LEU A 681 7.80 24.38 6.42
N ASN A 682 8.87 24.28 5.65
CA ASN A 682 10.24 24.33 6.17
C ASN A 682 10.75 25.78 6.12
N PHE A 683 11.17 26.32 7.26
CA PHE A 683 11.62 27.70 7.38
C PHE A 683 12.97 27.82 8.09
N ARG A 684 13.94 28.50 7.48
CA ARG A 684 15.23 28.77 8.11
C ARG A 684 15.23 30.02 8.97
N VAL A 685 15.33 29.82 10.27
CA VAL A 685 15.45 30.88 11.27
C VAL A 685 16.87 31.45 11.26
N ALA A 686 16.99 32.73 10.95
CA ALA A 686 18.31 33.40 10.86
C ALA A 686 18.91 33.76 12.23
N THR A 687 18.10 34.14 13.21
CA THR A 687 18.53 34.62 14.53
C THR A 687 17.71 33.93 15.63
N PRO A 688 18.33 33.60 16.79
CA PRO A 688 17.58 33.11 17.93
C PRO A 688 16.56 34.13 18.44
N GLY A 689 15.44 33.64 18.94
CA GLY A 689 14.39 34.53 19.50
C GLY A 689 13.02 33.88 19.46
N VAL A 690 12.01 34.67 19.80
CA VAL A 690 10.59 34.28 19.75
C VAL A 690 10.06 34.51 18.34
N TYR A 691 9.41 33.50 17.80
CA TYR A 691 8.69 33.51 16.53
C TYR A 691 7.24 33.15 16.74
N TYR A 692 6.41 33.55 15.79
CA TYR A 692 4.99 33.25 15.83
C TYR A 692 4.58 32.50 14.57
N LEU A 693 3.73 31.53 14.75
CA LEU A 693 3.06 30.78 13.70
C LEU A 693 1.60 31.19 13.67
N GLN A 694 1.03 31.36 12.49
CA GLN A 694 -0.40 31.56 12.29
C GLN A 694 -0.95 30.41 11.45
N VAL A 695 -2.01 29.78 11.94
CA VAL A 695 -2.86 28.87 11.16
C VAL A 695 -4.09 29.62 10.68
N SER A 696 -4.41 29.51 9.41
CA SER A 696 -5.53 30.17 8.74
C SER A 696 -6.08 29.31 7.62
N ALA A 697 -7.25 29.64 7.10
CA ALA A 697 -7.83 28.95 5.94
C ALA A 697 -7.40 29.63 4.63
N TYR A 698 -7.30 28.83 3.58
CA TYR A 698 -7.10 29.28 2.21
C TYR A 698 -8.36 29.99 1.67
N SER A 699 -8.18 31.01 0.87
CA SER A 699 -9.24 31.63 0.08
C SER A 699 -8.73 31.91 -1.32
N ALA A 700 -9.41 31.38 -2.32
CA ALA A 700 -9.13 31.66 -3.71
C ALA A 700 -9.27 33.15 -4.00
N GLY A 701 -8.15 33.86 -4.19
CA GLY A 701 -8.09 35.25 -4.63
C GLY A 701 -7.90 35.37 -6.13
N SER A 702 -8.35 36.45 -6.73
CA SER A 702 -8.05 36.75 -8.14
C SER A 702 -6.59 37.17 -8.31
N GLY A 703 -5.68 36.22 -8.56
CA GLY A 703 -4.25 36.46 -8.84
C GLY A 703 -3.34 35.56 -7.98
N GLU A 704 -2.09 35.40 -8.35
CA GLU A 704 -1.06 34.50 -7.78
C GLU A 704 -0.68 34.74 -6.29
N THR A 705 -1.51 35.38 -5.49
CA THR A 705 -1.23 35.59 -4.06
C THR A 705 -2.18 34.77 -3.20
N VAL A 706 -1.61 33.77 -2.53
CA VAL A 706 -2.25 33.05 -1.41
C VAL A 706 -2.91 34.05 -0.47
N GLN A 707 -4.23 34.02 -0.39
CA GLN A 707 -4.97 34.82 0.58
C GLN A 707 -5.41 33.95 1.74
N SER A 708 -4.89 34.27 2.94
CA SER A 708 -5.35 33.63 4.16
C SER A 708 -6.55 34.38 4.75
N VAL A 709 -7.55 33.61 5.15
CA VAL A 709 -8.74 34.08 5.86
C VAL A 709 -8.85 33.36 7.19
N PRO A 710 -9.57 33.89 8.18
CA PRO A 710 -9.86 33.13 9.39
C PRO A 710 -10.58 31.82 9.05
N PRO A 711 -10.15 30.66 9.62
CA PRO A 711 -10.89 29.42 9.47
C PRO A 711 -12.29 29.54 10.09
N PRO A 712 -13.28 28.78 9.60
CA PRO A 712 -14.58 28.68 10.26
C PRO A 712 -14.44 28.22 11.70
N ALA A 713 -15.37 28.54 12.58
CA ALA A 713 -15.36 28.05 13.96
C ALA A 713 -15.78 26.59 14.03
N GLY A 714 -15.13 25.80 14.89
CA GLY A 714 -15.45 24.39 15.11
C GLY A 714 -14.74 23.41 14.18
N GLU A 715 -13.87 23.88 13.29
CA GLU A 715 -13.03 23.02 12.43
C GLU A 715 -11.84 22.45 13.22
N SER A 716 -11.38 21.25 12.88
CA SER A 716 -10.28 20.56 13.54
C SER A 716 -9.00 20.55 12.69
N TYR A 717 -7.85 20.47 13.35
CA TYR A 717 -6.55 20.24 12.74
C TYR A 717 -5.54 19.77 13.80
N THR A 718 -4.49 19.07 13.36
CA THR A 718 -3.30 18.77 14.18
C THR A 718 -2.11 19.52 13.62
N LEU A 719 -1.39 20.25 14.46
CA LEU A 719 -0.22 21.03 14.08
C LEU A 719 1.02 20.46 14.76
N HIS A 720 2.03 20.10 13.98
CA HIS A 720 3.34 19.67 14.43
C HIS A 720 4.38 20.76 14.20
N VAL A 721 5.21 21.04 15.21
CA VAL A 721 6.26 22.08 15.16
C VAL A 721 7.58 21.51 15.64
N THR A 722 8.56 21.35 14.74
CA THR A 722 9.90 20.87 15.06
C THR A 722 10.89 22.02 15.16
N VAL A 723 11.55 22.15 16.32
CA VAL A 723 12.56 23.20 16.59
C VAL A 723 13.87 22.56 17.07
N PRO A 724 14.84 22.30 16.20
CA PRO A 724 16.11 21.68 16.57
C PRO A 724 16.85 22.47 17.66
N GLY A 725 17.21 21.77 18.75
CA GLY A 725 17.91 22.36 19.89
C GLY A 725 17.02 23.03 20.93
N HIS A 726 15.70 23.03 20.78
CA HIS A 726 14.77 23.47 21.82
C HIS A 726 14.90 22.59 23.09
N ALA A 727 14.65 23.15 24.25
CA ALA A 727 14.57 22.38 25.49
C ALA A 727 13.31 21.49 25.48
N THR A 728 13.44 20.26 25.91
CA THR A 728 12.37 19.26 25.92
C THR A 728 11.97 18.87 27.34
N GLN A 729 10.73 18.42 27.50
CA GLN A 729 10.30 17.76 28.72
C GLN A 729 11.03 16.41 28.88
N PRO A 730 11.26 15.94 30.11
CA PRO A 730 11.89 14.65 30.32
C PRO A 730 10.99 13.49 29.87
N THR A 731 11.58 12.51 29.22
CA THR A 731 10.94 11.23 28.90
C THR A 731 11.46 10.14 29.85
N TYR A 732 10.73 9.07 30.00
CA TYR A 732 11.14 7.88 30.72
C TYR A 732 10.68 6.63 29.96
N ALA A 733 11.41 5.52 30.13
CA ALA A 733 10.99 4.25 29.57
C ALA A 733 9.86 3.67 30.44
N GLN A 734 8.79 3.24 29.78
CA GLN A 734 7.68 2.51 30.39
C GLN A 734 7.54 1.18 29.67
N GLY A 735 7.51 0.10 30.42
CA GLY A 735 7.28 -1.24 29.91
C GLY A 735 5.82 -1.67 30.04
N SER A 736 5.56 -2.85 29.56
CA SER A 736 4.24 -3.47 29.50
C SER A 736 3.76 -4.01 30.84
N GLU A 737 2.49 -4.36 30.94
CA GLU A 737 1.90 -5.08 32.06
C GLU A 737 1.73 -6.55 31.65
N LEU A 738 2.44 -7.47 32.33
CA LEU A 738 2.49 -8.89 32.03
C LEU A 738 1.90 -9.69 33.17
N PHE A 739 0.92 -10.54 32.87
CA PHE A 739 0.23 -11.41 33.83
C PHE A 739 0.34 -12.86 33.34
N GLY A 740 0.90 -13.76 34.18
CA GLY A 740 0.94 -15.20 33.90
C GLY A 740 -0.45 -15.83 34.02
N ASP A 741 -1.23 -15.39 35.02
CA ASP A 741 -2.55 -15.86 35.40
C ASP A 741 -2.49 -17.28 36.04
N ASP A 742 -3.00 -18.37 35.42
CA ASP A 742 -3.05 -19.71 35.98
C ASP A 742 -2.01 -20.63 35.31
N GLY A 743 -0.94 -20.99 35.99
CA GLY A 743 0.07 -21.90 35.44
C GLY A 743 1.43 -21.81 36.13
N ASN A 744 2.46 -22.40 35.52
CA ASN A 744 3.84 -22.15 35.96
C ASN A 744 4.55 -21.37 34.85
N ASP A 745 4.53 -20.07 35.00
CA ASP A 745 4.78 -19.15 33.89
C ASP A 745 6.19 -18.59 33.87
N ILE A 746 6.62 -18.12 32.72
CA ILE A 746 7.88 -17.42 32.52
C ILE A 746 7.60 -16.02 32.02
N LEU A 747 7.78 -15.01 32.87
CA LEU A 747 7.61 -13.61 32.49
C LEU A 747 8.98 -12.96 32.34
N ARG A 748 9.18 -12.27 31.17
CA ARG A 748 10.41 -11.55 30.88
C ARG A 748 10.11 -10.07 30.66
N GLY A 749 10.51 -9.24 31.60
CA GLY A 749 10.50 -7.78 31.47
C GLY A 749 11.62 -7.27 30.57
N THR A 750 11.74 -5.95 30.50
CA THR A 750 12.72 -5.20 29.71
C THR A 750 13.60 -4.31 30.61
N ASP A 751 14.34 -3.36 30.00
CA ASP A 751 15.09 -2.34 30.78
C ASP A 751 14.22 -1.12 31.17
N ALA A 752 12.88 -1.24 31.10
CA ALA A 752 11.92 -0.20 31.48
C ALA A 752 11.31 -0.48 32.86
N GLY A 753 10.24 0.21 33.22
CA GLY A 753 9.49 -0.09 34.46
C GLY A 753 8.21 -0.83 34.13
N GLU A 754 8.18 -2.12 34.43
CA GLU A 754 7.07 -3.02 34.12
C GLU A 754 6.23 -3.37 35.35
N MET A 755 5.05 -3.95 35.09
CA MET A 755 4.30 -4.75 36.05
C MET A 755 4.36 -6.21 35.60
N LEU A 756 4.92 -7.08 36.47
CA LEU A 756 5.11 -8.50 36.26
C LEU A 756 4.37 -9.25 37.39
N ASP A 757 3.31 -9.98 37.07
CA ASP A 757 2.45 -10.69 37.99
C ASP A 757 2.39 -12.17 37.57
N GLY A 758 3.03 -13.08 38.29
CA GLY A 758 3.08 -14.50 37.97
C GLY A 758 1.70 -15.15 38.01
N GLY A 759 0.92 -14.85 39.06
CA GLY A 759 -0.46 -15.37 39.16
C GLY A 759 -0.59 -16.56 40.11
N SER A 760 -1.04 -17.71 39.62
CA SER A 760 -1.13 -18.94 40.42
C SER A 760 -0.26 -20.04 39.81
N GLY A 761 0.68 -20.57 40.57
CA GLY A 761 1.61 -21.63 40.16
C GLY A 761 3.04 -21.35 40.60
N ASP A 762 3.98 -22.16 40.14
CA ASP A 762 5.40 -21.98 40.51
C ASP A 762 6.08 -21.16 39.36
N ASP A 763 6.11 -19.82 39.48
CA ASP A 763 6.47 -18.91 38.38
C ASP A 763 7.95 -18.53 38.36
N VAL A 764 8.43 -18.17 37.18
CA VAL A 764 9.79 -17.67 36.95
C VAL A 764 9.76 -16.30 36.32
N ILE A 765 10.15 -15.27 37.05
CA ILE A 765 10.09 -13.87 36.61
C ILE A 765 11.51 -13.35 36.38
N TYR A 766 11.78 -12.84 35.19
CA TYR A 766 13.01 -12.15 34.84
C TYR A 766 12.72 -10.64 34.76
N ALA A 767 12.91 -9.94 35.88
CA ALA A 767 12.93 -8.50 35.91
C ALA A 767 14.32 -8.02 35.45
N MET A 768 14.38 -7.37 34.33
CA MET A 768 15.61 -6.81 33.78
C MET A 768 16.06 -5.59 34.59
N ARG A 769 16.30 -4.43 33.93
CA ARG A 769 16.52 -3.17 34.65
C ARG A 769 15.22 -2.41 34.68
N GLY A 770 15.10 -1.44 35.58
CA GLY A 770 13.89 -0.64 35.62
C GLY A 770 13.53 -0.26 37.03
N SER A 771 12.27 0.04 37.22
CA SER A 771 11.65 0.18 38.55
C SER A 771 10.32 -0.56 38.50
N ASP A 772 10.42 -1.85 38.70
CA ASP A 772 9.36 -2.80 38.41
C ASP A 772 8.44 -3.05 39.60
N VAL A 773 7.21 -3.42 39.29
CA VAL A 773 6.27 -3.98 40.28
C VAL A 773 6.16 -5.47 39.99
N ILE A 774 6.71 -6.26 40.86
CA ILE A 774 6.85 -7.71 40.72
C ILE A 774 5.96 -8.41 41.77
N ARG A 775 5.11 -9.28 41.29
CA ARG A 775 4.28 -10.17 42.12
C ARG A 775 4.52 -11.60 41.68
N GLY A 776 4.96 -12.47 42.61
CA GLY A 776 5.02 -13.92 42.35
C GLY A 776 3.61 -14.48 42.26
N GLY A 777 2.86 -14.39 43.34
CA GLY A 777 1.47 -14.83 43.38
C GLY A 777 1.22 -15.96 44.38
N GLU A 778 0.39 -16.96 43.98
CA GLU A 778 0.17 -18.18 44.76
C GLU A 778 1.11 -19.28 44.24
N GLY A 779 2.08 -19.72 45.00
CA GLY A 779 2.96 -20.82 44.61
C GLY A 779 4.34 -20.75 45.21
N TRP A 780 5.30 -21.20 44.44
CA TRP A 780 6.71 -21.16 44.84
C TRP A 780 7.53 -20.41 43.76
N ASP A 781 7.54 -19.09 43.83
CA ASP A 781 7.95 -18.22 42.78
C ASP A 781 9.43 -17.82 42.80
N THR A 782 10.04 -17.71 41.68
CA THR A 782 11.44 -17.40 41.50
C THR A 782 11.67 -16.13 40.71
N LEU A 783 12.22 -15.09 41.34
CA LEU A 783 12.68 -13.88 40.69
C LEU A 783 14.15 -14.01 40.28
N HIS A 784 14.42 -13.85 39.01
CA HIS A 784 15.78 -13.79 38.44
C HIS A 784 16.22 -12.35 38.22
N LEU A 785 17.34 -11.96 38.78
CA LEU A 785 17.99 -10.68 38.59
C LEU A 785 19.28 -10.90 37.78
N ILE A 786 19.33 -10.43 36.53
CA ILE A 786 20.37 -10.82 35.56
C ILE A 786 21.32 -9.69 35.15
N TRP A 787 21.21 -8.48 35.70
CA TRP A 787 22.08 -7.36 35.36
C TRP A 787 23.40 -7.35 36.19
N ASP A 788 24.44 -6.75 35.64
CA ASP A 788 25.81 -6.77 36.19
C ASP A 788 25.95 -6.13 37.57
N THR A 789 25.13 -5.15 37.90
CA THR A 789 25.21 -4.37 39.15
C THR A 789 24.32 -4.89 40.28
N VAL A 790 23.59 -5.99 40.06
CA VAL A 790 22.61 -6.54 41.01
C VAL A 790 23.23 -6.81 42.40
N SER A 791 24.51 -7.19 42.45
CA SER A 791 25.23 -7.42 43.73
C SER A 791 25.41 -6.12 44.57
N GLN A 792 25.24 -4.95 43.98
CA GLN A 792 25.27 -3.65 44.68
C GLN A 792 23.90 -3.24 45.21
N SER A 793 22.85 -3.97 44.84
CA SER A 793 21.48 -3.71 45.30
C SER A 793 21.24 -4.15 46.75
N ARG A 794 20.28 -3.50 47.36
CA ARG A 794 19.85 -3.73 48.74
C ARG A 794 18.36 -4.04 48.77
N LEU A 795 18.00 -5.10 49.51
CA LEU A 795 16.62 -5.49 49.74
C LEU A 795 16.14 -4.92 51.10
N LEU A 796 15.05 -4.20 51.07
CA LEU A 796 14.40 -3.60 52.24
C LEU A 796 13.00 -4.22 52.37
N MET A 797 12.73 -4.85 53.51
CA MET A 797 11.41 -5.32 53.84
C MET A 797 10.54 -4.16 54.33
N VAL A 798 9.40 -3.96 53.73
CA VAL A 798 8.45 -2.86 54.01
C VAL A 798 7.09 -3.34 54.52
N GLY A 799 6.79 -4.62 54.35
CA GLY A 799 5.58 -5.29 54.84
C GLY A 799 5.85 -6.76 55.16
N GLU A 800 4.83 -7.50 55.58
CA GLU A 800 4.86 -8.94 55.65
C GLU A 800 4.80 -9.47 54.23
N ASP A 801 5.85 -10.05 53.73
CA ASP A 801 5.99 -10.49 52.34
C ASP A 801 5.97 -9.35 51.26
N GLU A 802 6.48 -8.19 51.64
CA GLU A 802 6.62 -7.06 50.74
C GLU A 802 8.01 -6.42 50.90
N TYR A 803 8.72 -6.30 49.76
CA TYR A 803 10.10 -5.84 49.73
C TYR A 803 10.30 -4.74 48.69
N ILE A 804 11.32 -3.91 48.93
CA ILE A 804 11.84 -2.96 47.92
C ILE A 804 13.30 -3.32 47.65
N LEU A 805 13.60 -3.67 46.41
CA LEU A 805 14.96 -3.85 45.92
C LEU A 805 15.45 -2.50 45.36
N LYS A 806 16.48 -1.93 46.01
CA LYS A 806 17.10 -0.64 45.56
C LYS A 806 18.50 -0.89 45.04
N GLY A 807 18.78 -0.43 43.88
CA GLY A 807 20.06 -0.55 43.24
C GLY A 807 20.39 0.62 42.30
N PRO A 808 21.53 0.56 41.62
CA PRO A 808 21.91 1.55 40.63
C PRO A 808 20.95 1.62 39.43
N GLU A 809 20.25 0.52 39.17
CA GLU A 809 19.39 0.35 37.97
C GLU A 809 17.91 0.69 38.23
N GLY A 810 17.53 0.95 39.49
CA GLY A 810 16.15 1.30 39.81
C GLY A 810 15.75 0.93 41.25
N ALA A 811 14.41 0.86 41.46
CA ALA A 811 13.82 0.46 42.72
C ALA A 811 12.57 -0.39 42.49
N ASP A 812 12.72 -1.71 42.59
CA ASP A 812 11.64 -2.66 42.35
C ASP A 812 10.83 -2.92 43.62
N ARG A 813 9.51 -3.07 43.44
CA ARG A 813 8.59 -3.48 44.48
C ARG A 813 8.23 -4.94 44.28
N ILE A 814 8.55 -5.80 45.24
CA ILE A 814 8.45 -7.26 45.15
C ILE A 814 7.47 -7.75 46.22
N SER A 815 6.57 -8.66 45.88
CA SER A 815 5.66 -9.36 46.74
C SER A 815 5.37 -10.76 46.23
N GLY A 816 5.00 -11.73 47.13
CA GLY A 816 4.64 -13.09 46.72
C GLY A 816 5.78 -13.87 46.06
N VAL A 817 7.03 -13.57 46.34
CA VAL A 817 8.20 -14.25 45.77
C VAL A 817 8.97 -14.97 46.88
N GLU A 818 9.22 -16.26 46.69
CA GLU A 818 9.92 -17.07 47.68
C GLU A 818 11.43 -17.11 47.45
N ILE A 819 11.85 -17.07 46.20
CA ILE A 819 13.26 -17.20 45.83
C ILE A 819 13.74 -16.04 44.97
N ILE A 820 14.85 -15.41 45.37
CA ILE A 820 15.58 -14.48 44.48
C ILE A 820 16.89 -15.13 44.03
N ARG A 821 17.12 -15.16 42.71
CA ARG A 821 18.35 -15.68 42.09
C ARG A 821 19.14 -14.57 41.38
N PHE A 822 20.46 -14.56 41.58
CA PHE A 822 21.38 -13.65 40.88
C PHE A 822 22.82 -14.17 40.95
N ALA A 823 23.60 -13.98 39.91
CA ALA A 823 25.04 -14.30 39.83
C ALA A 823 25.43 -15.66 40.43
N GLY A 824 24.60 -16.70 40.26
CA GLY A 824 24.80 -18.05 40.79
C GLY A 824 24.49 -18.21 42.28
N ALA A 825 23.89 -17.22 42.91
CA ALA A 825 23.37 -17.28 44.28
C ALA A 825 21.85 -17.45 44.28
N SER A 826 21.31 -18.04 45.32
CA SER A 826 19.88 -18.17 45.56
C SER A 826 19.57 -17.76 47.01
N ILE A 827 18.55 -16.96 47.21
CA ILE A 827 18.07 -16.46 48.51
C ILE A 827 16.63 -16.94 48.68
N ASP A 828 16.38 -17.68 49.73
CA ASP A 828 15.05 -18.07 50.21
C ASP A 828 14.55 -16.98 51.18
N LEU A 829 13.58 -16.20 50.77
CA LEU A 829 13.07 -15.03 51.50
C LEU A 829 12.32 -15.43 52.75
N ALA A 830 11.50 -16.48 52.72
CA ALA A 830 10.78 -16.97 53.90
C ALA A 830 11.75 -17.45 55.00
N ARG A 831 12.81 -18.14 54.59
CA ARG A 831 13.87 -18.56 55.51
C ARG A 831 14.64 -17.36 56.06
N MET A 832 15.00 -16.37 55.22
CA MET A 832 15.69 -15.17 55.68
C MET A 832 14.84 -14.37 56.66
N TYR A 833 13.54 -14.27 56.42
CA TYR A 833 12.58 -13.66 57.33
C TYR A 833 12.55 -14.38 58.69
N SER A 834 12.40 -15.70 58.70
CA SER A 834 12.35 -16.50 59.91
C SER A 834 13.65 -16.44 60.74
N GLN A 835 14.77 -16.14 60.12
CA GLN A 835 16.07 -15.93 60.77
C GLN A 835 16.31 -14.51 61.27
N GLY A 836 15.33 -13.59 61.10
CA GLY A 836 15.44 -12.18 61.51
C GLY A 836 16.46 -11.40 60.69
N ALA A 837 16.70 -11.78 59.45
CA ALA A 837 17.70 -11.12 58.58
C ALA A 837 17.40 -9.66 58.33
N PHE A 838 16.14 -9.26 58.36
CA PHE A 838 15.63 -7.91 58.15
C PHE A 838 15.43 -7.09 59.45
N ASP A 839 15.55 -7.70 60.62
CA ASP A 839 15.26 -7.07 61.92
C ASP A 839 16.14 -5.84 62.18
N GLY A 840 15.50 -4.69 62.43
CA GLY A 840 16.17 -3.45 62.81
C GLY A 840 16.93 -2.76 61.65
N ARG A 841 16.71 -3.15 60.41
CA ARG A 841 17.40 -2.63 59.22
C ARG A 841 16.53 -1.68 58.40
N SER A 842 16.53 -0.42 58.77
CA SER A 842 15.77 0.63 58.07
C SER A 842 16.35 1.02 56.67
N ASP A 843 17.61 0.62 56.42
CA ASP A 843 18.35 0.90 55.18
C ASP A 843 18.48 -0.34 54.25
N GLY A 844 17.83 -1.46 54.64
CA GLY A 844 17.85 -2.74 53.93
C GLY A 844 19.17 -3.53 54.12
N ILE A 845 19.23 -4.70 53.53
CA ILE A 845 20.38 -5.62 53.53
C ILE A 845 20.88 -5.84 52.12
N SER A 846 22.18 -5.91 51.88
CA SER A 846 22.71 -6.19 50.55
C SER A 846 22.41 -7.63 50.14
N LEU A 847 22.11 -7.82 48.83
CA LEU A 847 21.87 -9.16 48.27
C LEU A 847 23.09 -10.07 48.46
N SER A 848 24.30 -9.51 48.41
CA SER A 848 25.54 -10.24 48.68
C SER A 848 25.62 -10.78 50.14
N GLU A 849 25.14 -10.01 51.13
CA GLU A 849 25.08 -10.44 52.53
C GLU A 849 24.01 -11.53 52.75
N LEU A 850 22.84 -11.38 52.11
CA LEU A 850 21.76 -12.38 52.11
C LEU A 850 22.23 -13.71 51.50
N ALA A 851 22.89 -13.64 50.34
CA ALA A 851 23.46 -14.83 49.70
C ALA A 851 24.54 -15.53 50.53
N ALA A 852 25.35 -14.78 51.27
CA ALA A 852 26.31 -15.36 52.18
C ALA A 852 25.64 -16.11 53.35
N ARG A 853 24.53 -15.59 53.87
CA ARG A 853 23.73 -16.24 54.93
C ARG A 853 22.98 -17.47 54.42
N SER A 854 22.56 -17.47 53.14
CA SER A 854 21.88 -18.61 52.53
C SER A 854 22.79 -19.82 52.32
N ARG A 855 24.12 -19.64 52.23
CA ARG A 855 25.11 -20.71 52.01
C ARG A 855 25.44 -21.51 53.28
N ASP A 856 25.07 -21.04 54.49
CA ASP A 856 25.44 -21.66 55.77
C ASP A 856 24.53 -22.84 56.19
N GLY A 857 24.20 -23.73 55.29
CA GLY A 857 23.67 -25.04 55.60
C GLY A 857 22.46 -25.56 54.85
N ASP A 858 22.56 -25.97 53.63
CA ASP A 858 21.87 -27.16 53.11
C ASP A 858 22.21 -27.41 51.62
N ALA A 859 21.99 -28.65 51.16
CA ALA A 859 22.25 -29.09 49.79
C ALA A 859 21.41 -28.31 48.77
N PRO A 860 21.93 -28.06 47.56
CA PRO A 860 21.18 -27.35 46.52
C PRO A 860 19.89 -28.10 46.17
N LEU A 861 18.76 -27.40 46.21
CA LEU A 861 17.54 -27.88 45.60
C LEU A 861 17.83 -28.19 44.12
N VAL A 862 17.68 -29.43 43.69
CA VAL A 862 17.81 -29.84 42.33
C VAL A 862 16.47 -29.55 41.68
N LEU A 863 16.32 -28.35 41.10
CA LEU A 863 15.22 -28.05 40.22
C LEU A 863 15.52 -28.58 38.78
N PRO A 864 14.53 -28.91 37.97
CA PRO A 864 14.75 -29.39 36.62
C PRO A 864 15.61 -28.42 35.82
N ALA A 865 16.47 -28.97 34.98
CA ALA A 865 17.43 -28.20 34.21
C ALA A 865 16.71 -27.20 33.31
N ILE A 866 16.79 -25.91 33.64
CA ILE A 866 16.43 -24.83 32.77
C ILE A 866 17.43 -24.83 31.63
N ARG A 867 16.96 -24.78 30.39
CA ARG A 867 17.82 -24.68 29.19
C ARG A 867 18.77 -23.50 29.33
N ASP A 868 20.06 -23.75 29.12
CA ASP A 868 21.12 -22.73 29.19
C ASP A 868 20.80 -21.58 28.23
N ILE A 869 20.48 -20.42 28.77
CA ILE A 869 20.33 -19.18 28.02
C ILE A 869 21.72 -18.75 27.58
N LYS A 870 22.04 -18.87 26.30
CA LYS A 870 23.14 -18.14 25.70
C LYS A 870 22.78 -16.64 25.73
N SER A 871 23.74 -15.84 26.18
CA SER A 871 23.64 -14.39 26.31
C SER A 871 22.92 -13.78 25.09
N LEU A 872 21.71 -13.28 25.29
CA LEU A 872 21.01 -12.46 24.32
C LEU A 872 21.70 -11.09 24.30
N ASP A 873 22.30 -10.75 23.20
CA ASP A 873 22.66 -9.36 22.87
C ASP A 873 21.34 -8.66 22.52
N PRO A 874 20.94 -7.57 23.18
CA PRO A 874 19.69 -6.88 22.90
C PRO A 874 19.65 -6.21 21.50
N THR A 875 20.70 -6.36 20.70
CA THR A 875 20.77 -5.89 19.31
C THR A 875 20.61 -7.01 18.28
N GLU A 876 20.49 -8.28 18.71
CA GLU A 876 20.14 -9.39 17.82
C GLU A 876 18.65 -9.70 17.97
N ASP A 877 17.91 -9.47 16.92
CA ASP A 877 16.55 -9.94 16.71
C ASP A 877 16.49 -11.46 17.01
N PRO A 878 15.72 -11.93 18.01
CA PRO A 878 15.57 -13.35 18.27
C PRO A 878 14.63 -13.94 17.21
N GLY A 879 15.16 -14.19 16.02
CA GLY A 879 14.46 -14.98 15.04
C GLY A 879 13.99 -16.31 15.65
N PRO A 880 12.94 -16.95 15.13
CA PRO A 880 12.30 -18.13 15.69
C PRO A 880 13.35 -19.21 16.02
N GLU A 881 13.34 -19.70 17.26
CA GLU A 881 14.29 -20.70 17.71
C GLU A 881 14.06 -22.01 16.95
N VAL A 882 14.95 -22.31 16.02
CA VAL A 882 14.92 -23.56 15.23
C VAL A 882 15.22 -24.74 16.19
N LEU A 883 14.27 -25.63 16.35
CA LEU A 883 14.43 -26.86 17.11
C LEU A 883 15.56 -27.72 16.51
N PRO A 884 16.31 -28.53 17.31
CA PRO A 884 17.47 -29.27 16.83
C PRO A 884 17.09 -30.30 15.79
N GLY A 885 17.34 -30.03 14.55
CA GLY A 885 17.03 -30.87 13.38
C GLY A 885 16.71 -30.07 12.14
N GLU A 886 16.33 -28.81 12.27
CA GLU A 886 15.95 -27.97 11.13
C GLU A 886 17.15 -27.19 10.58
N THR A 887 17.27 -27.18 9.27
CA THR A 887 18.21 -26.31 8.57
C THR A 887 17.63 -24.90 8.58
N SER A 888 18.36 -23.94 9.15
CA SER A 888 17.99 -22.52 9.28
C SER A 888 17.28 -21.98 8.03
N LEU A 889 16.00 -21.61 8.20
CA LEU A 889 15.29 -20.76 7.25
C LEU A 889 15.83 -19.32 7.37
N PRO A 890 16.03 -18.60 6.27
CA PRO A 890 16.41 -17.19 6.34
C PRO A 890 15.25 -16.37 6.93
N SER A 891 15.58 -15.41 7.81
CA SER A 891 14.63 -14.46 8.40
C SER A 891 13.85 -13.77 7.28
N ALA A 892 12.54 -13.95 7.23
CA ALA A 892 11.68 -13.33 6.26
C ALA A 892 11.18 -11.98 6.81
N ASP A 893 11.43 -10.90 6.08
CA ASP A 893 10.63 -9.68 6.15
C ASP A 893 9.21 -10.04 5.67
N PRO A 894 8.12 -9.73 6.38
CA PRO A 894 6.76 -10.14 6.02
C PRO A 894 6.27 -9.65 4.65
N TYR A 895 6.97 -8.71 4.04
CA TYR A 895 6.70 -8.24 2.68
C TYR A 895 7.79 -8.64 1.68
N LEU A 896 8.42 -9.79 1.85
CA LEU A 896 9.38 -10.27 0.88
C LEU A 896 8.68 -10.58 -0.43
N ASP A 897 9.10 -9.88 -1.44
CA ASP A 897 8.75 -10.06 -2.84
C ASP A 897 8.73 -11.54 -3.23
N LEU A 898 7.54 -12.14 -3.28
CA LEU A 898 7.33 -13.51 -3.75
C LEU A 898 7.74 -13.68 -5.22
N THR A 899 8.05 -12.57 -5.92
CA THR A 899 8.53 -12.54 -7.31
C THR A 899 10.05 -12.43 -7.42
N ALA A 900 10.79 -12.27 -6.32
CA ALA A 900 12.24 -12.15 -6.35
C ALA A 900 12.92 -13.49 -6.64
N GLY A 901 13.00 -13.82 -7.92
CA GLY A 901 13.93 -14.87 -8.40
C GLY A 901 15.37 -14.51 -8.00
N HIS A 902 16.11 -15.47 -7.47
CA HIS A 902 17.51 -15.34 -7.13
C HIS A 902 18.29 -14.63 -8.25
N GLU A 903 18.98 -13.55 -7.91
CA GLU A 903 19.96 -12.94 -8.80
C GLU A 903 21.03 -13.98 -9.15
N ILE A 904 21.04 -14.40 -10.41
CA ILE A 904 22.22 -15.07 -10.99
C ILE A 904 23.29 -13.97 -11.11
N PRO A 905 24.49 -14.14 -10.54
CA PRO A 905 25.56 -13.16 -10.72
C PRO A 905 25.82 -12.96 -12.21
N PRO A 906 26.09 -11.74 -12.68
CA PRO A 906 26.29 -11.46 -14.09
C PRO A 906 27.40 -12.36 -14.63
N GLN A 907 27.08 -13.23 -15.55
CA GLN A 907 28.05 -14.00 -16.31
C GLN A 907 28.80 -13.01 -17.21
N VAL A 908 30.04 -12.79 -16.91
CA VAL A 908 30.97 -12.07 -17.79
C VAL A 908 31.16 -12.91 -19.04
N TRP A 909 30.54 -12.52 -20.14
CA TRP A 909 30.80 -13.10 -21.44
C TRP A 909 32.19 -12.66 -21.93
N PRO A 910 33.02 -13.52 -22.45
CA PRO A 910 34.25 -13.12 -23.11
C PRO A 910 33.90 -12.38 -24.41
N GLU A 911 34.37 -11.14 -24.50
CA GLU A 911 34.33 -10.37 -25.74
C GLU A 911 35.11 -11.11 -26.84
N THR A 912 34.48 -11.43 -27.95
CA THR A 912 35.19 -11.80 -29.16
C THR A 912 35.48 -10.53 -29.96
N PRO A 913 36.72 -10.18 -30.23
CA PRO A 913 37.06 -9.04 -31.06
C PRO A 913 36.57 -9.24 -32.50
N ASP A 914 36.15 -8.16 -33.15
CA ASP A 914 35.88 -8.15 -34.57
C ASP A 914 37.18 -8.36 -35.37
N GLU A 915 37.03 -8.63 -36.66
CA GLU A 915 38.18 -8.90 -37.54
C GLU A 915 39.17 -7.71 -37.67
N HIS A 916 38.93 -6.58 -37.00
CA HIS A 916 39.73 -5.36 -37.07
C HIS A 916 40.30 -4.89 -35.73
N GLY A 917 40.08 -5.63 -34.66
CA GLY A 917 40.78 -5.41 -33.36
C GLY A 917 40.38 -4.15 -32.61
N GLN A 918 39.19 -3.60 -32.82
CA GLN A 918 38.65 -2.46 -32.05
C GLN A 918 37.36 -2.88 -31.31
N ALA A 919 37.32 -2.62 -30.02
CA ALA A 919 36.16 -2.88 -29.18
C ALA A 919 34.93 -2.05 -29.65
N ALA A 920 33.86 -2.71 -29.97
CA ALA A 920 32.60 -2.05 -30.33
C ALA A 920 31.97 -1.40 -29.10
N ARG A 921 31.85 -0.09 -29.12
CA ARG A 921 31.04 0.62 -28.12
C ARG A 921 29.57 0.41 -28.44
N ILE A 922 28.86 -0.25 -27.56
CA ILE A 922 27.41 -0.32 -27.61
C ILE A 922 26.88 1.06 -27.23
N HIS A 923 26.25 1.74 -28.17
CA HIS A 923 25.53 2.98 -27.90
C HIS A 923 24.26 2.66 -27.12
N ASN A 924 24.15 3.26 -25.94
CA ASN A 924 22.90 3.28 -25.17
C ASN A 924 21.85 4.10 -25.96
N PRO A 925 20.71 3.52 -26.38
CA PRO A 925 19.74 4.24 -27.20
C PRO A 925 18.98 5.34 -26.46
N PHE A 926 19.27 5.59 -25.19
CA PHE A 926 18.57 6.58 -24.35
C PHE A 926 19.37 7.86 -24.05
N GLN A 927 20.57 8.04 -24.62
CA GLN A 927 21.25 9.34 -24.54
C GLN A 927 20.78 10.24 -25.70
N ARG A 928 19.83 11.11 -25.42
CA ARG A 928 19.51 12.24 -26.30
C ARG A 928 20.57 13.33 -26.17
N ASP A 929 21.10 13.77 -27.30
CA ASP A 929 21.94 14.95 -27.40
C ASP A 929 21.06 16.19 -27.18
N PRO A 930 21.33 17.05 -26.19
CA PRO A 930 20.49 18.22 -25.87
C PRO A 930 20.49 19.33 -26.95
N ALA A 931 21.25 19.17 -28.01
CA ALA A 931 21.46 20.24 -29.00
C ALA A 931 20.65 20.10 -30.30
N ALA A 932 19.82 19.07 -30.46
CA ALA A 932 19.18 18.77 -31.74
C ALA A 932 17.66 18.97 -31.81
N ASP A 933 16.98 19.47 -30.77
CA ASP A 933 15.49 19.50 -30.72
C ASP A 933 14.91 20.90 -30.39
N SER A 934 15.38 21.95 -31.09
CA SER A 934 14.82 23.29 -30.90
C SER A 934 13.69 23.68 -31.87
N ASP A 935 13.23 22.79 -32.76
CA ASP A 935 12.28 23.18 -33.85
C ASP A 935 11.08 22.20 -34.00
N ARG A 936 10.59 21.58 -32.95
CA ARG A 936 9.26 20.94 -32.95
C ARG A 936 8.38 21.53 -31.88
N PRO A 937 7.24 22.13 -32.20
CA PRO A 937 6.25 22.51 -31.21
C PRO A 937 5.70 21.21 -30.58
N ASP A 938 5.78 21.15 -29.27
CA ASP A 938 5.10 20.13 -28.47
C ASP A 938 3.60 20.32 -28.67
N LEU A 939 2.98 19.44 -29.45
CA LEU A 939 1.56 19.51 -29.83
C LEU A 939 0.64 18.82 -28.81
N GLY A 940 1.22 18.17 -27.78
CA GLY A 940 0.45 17.42 -26.79
C GLY A 940 -0.31 18.28 -25.79
N ASP A 941 0.31 19.34 -25.29
CA ASP A 941 -0.20 20.06 -24.11
C ASP A 941 -1.06 21.29 -24.41
N ARG A 942 -1.32 21.61 -25.70
CA ARG A 942 -2.07 22.84 -26.06
C ARG A 942 -3.51 22.65 -26.48
N PHE A 943 -4.03 21.43 -26.54
CA PHE A 943 -5.28 21.17 -27.25
C PHE A 943 -6.52 20.85 -26.40
N TRP A 944 -6.37 20.71 -25.08
CA TRP A 944 -7.51 20.45 -24.19
C TRP A 944 -8.12 21.72 -23.57
N ALA A 945 -7.66 22.90 -23.99
CA ALA A 945 -8.13 24.14 -23.41
C ALA A 945 -9.60 24.42 -23.82
N GLY A 946 -10.52 24.36 -22.88
CA GLY A 946 -11.86 24.92 -22.97
C GLY A 946 -13.06 23.95 -22.94
N GLY A 947 -12.86 22.65 -22.66
CA GLY A 947 -13.98 21.70 -22.69
C GLY A 947 -15.04 21.87 -21.57
N GLU A 948 -14.70 22.51 -20.45
CA GLU A 948 -15.58 22.55 -19.26
C GLU A 948 -16.23 23.91 -18.95
N ARG A 949 -16.00 24.95 -19.73
CA ARG A 949 -16.58 26.29 -19.50
C ARG A 949 -18.11 26.37 -19.45
N VAL A 950 -18.83 25.34 -19.79
CA VAL A 950 -20.30 25.32 -19.77
C VAL A 950 -20.87 25.17 -18.35
N TRP A 951 -20.04 24.88 -17.36
CA TRP A 951 -20.49 24.57 -15.98
C TRP A 951 -20.71 25.78 -15.07
N ASP A 952 -19.99 26.87 -15.29
CA ASP A 952 -20.10 28.09 -14.45
C ASP A 952 -21.42 28.86 -14.58
N TYR A 953 -22.39 28.37 -15.38
CA TYR A 953 -23.67 29.01 -15.63
C TYR A 953 -24.89 28.23 -15.11
N LEU A 954 -24.69 27.17 -14.35
CA LEU A 954 -25.80 26.33 -13.86
C LEU A 954 -25.88 26.25 -12.32
N GLU A 955 -25.54 27.34 -11.59
CA GLU A 955 -26.10 27.59 -10.27
C GLU A 955 -27.41 28.35 -10.33
#